data_57e25a7f8549cadf5abb27aa9fc9e431
#
_entry.id   57e25a7f8549cadf5abb27aa9fc9e431
#
_cell.length_a   1.000
_cell.length_b   1.000
_cell.length_c   1.000
_cell.angle_alpha   90.00
_cell.angle_beta   90.00
_cell.angle_gamma   90.00
#
_symmetry.space_group_name_H-M   'P 1'
#
loop_
_entity.id
_entity.type
_entity.pdbx_description
1 polymer ?
#
loop_
_entity_poly.entity_id
_entity_poly.type
_entity_poly.pdbx_seq_one_letter_code
_entity_poly.pdbx_strand_id
1 'polypeptide(L)'
;MDKRIPEIYGSLVFNDKIMREKLPKDMYKALKKTIENGTHLELDVANSVAVAMKEWALEHGATHYTHWFQPMTNFTAEKHDSFISPTSDGQVIMDFSGKELVKGEPDASSFPSGGLRATFEARGYTAWDPTSPAFIKDSTLYIPTAFCSYSGEALDKKTPLLRSMDTLNKEAIKILRLLGNTEVKHINTTVGPEQEYFLVDKDLYNKRKDLIFCGRTLIGAPAPKGQEMEDHYFGTLKPRVSAYMHDLDEELWKLGIPAKTKHNEVAPAQHELAPVFDTTNVAVDHNQLTMEIMKKVAAKHNMVCLLHEKPFEGINGSGKHNNWSMSTDTGVNLLDPGKTPAENTQFLVFLVAVIKAVDDYADLLRISVASAGNDHRLGANEAPPAVVSIFLGDELTEVLKAIEKDEFFTGHGAVQMDIGAKVLPHFVKDNTDRNRTSPFAFTGNKFEFRMLGSSSSVANPNIILNTAVAESLSQFYKKLKDVPAEEMDNAIHELLKQTITDHKRVIFNGNGYTDEWLEEAEKRGLYNLVSTPDALPHFIDEKNEKLLTSHHIFTNAELHSRYEIKLENYVKTLHIEANTMIEIIQKDLLPSITTYMEKVAQTAALKKSVVPNISVSGETSLLTRLTELAETMTADLEKLKTDTAMAEYETDKDLLKSAKLYQSVVLADMEKVRESADAAETLIPDSILPYPTYGKLLFSISD
;
A
#
# COMPACT_ATOMS: atom_id res chain seq x y z
N MET A 1 14.35 22.98 -24.19
CA MET A 1 13.26 23.94 -23.85
C MET A 1 12.47 23.31 -22.70
N ASP A 2 12.53 23.92 -21.54
CA ASP A 2 11.68 23.51 -20.44
C ASP A 2 10.22 23.71 -20.85
N LYS A 3 9.52 22.60 -21.14
CA LYS A 3 8.08 22.63 -21.33
C LYS A 3 7.45 23.05 -20.02
N ARG A 4 6.54 24.03 -20.06
CA ARG A 4 5.82 24.44 -18.84
C ARG A 4 4.97 23.27 -18.33
N ILE A 5 4.95 23.07 -17.02
CA ILE A 5 4.20 21.95 -16.38
C ILE A 5 2.76 21.83 -16.93
N PRO A 6 1.97 22.93 -17.09
CA PRO A 6 0.63 22.82 -17.67
C PRO A 6 0.59 22.28 -19.11
N GLU A 7 1.69 22.33 -19.85
CA GLU A 7 1.76 21.84 -21.25
C GLU A 7 2.07 20.33 -21.29
N ILE A 8 2.78 19.81 -20.29
CA ILE A 8 3.15 18.38 -20.22
C ILE A 8 2.15 17.55 -19.42
N TYR A 9 1.39 18.18 -18.49
CA TYR A 9 0.48 17.47 -17.61
C TYR A 9 -0.62 16.76 -18.41
N GLY A 10 -0.71 15.42 -18.22
CA GLY A 10 -1.67 14.56 -18.92
C GLY A 10 -1.43 14.46 -20.44
N SER A 11 -0.25 14.85 -20.95
CA SER A 11 0.05 14.80 -22.39
C SER A 11 0.06 13.37 -22.96
N LEU A 12 0.26 12.37 -22.11
CA LEU A 12 0.23 10.95 -22.48
C LEU A 12 -1.04 10.23 -21.97
N VAL A 13 -2.12 10.96 -21.71
CA VAL A 13 -3.38 10.41 -21.20
C VAL A 13 -4.50 10.71 -22.17
N PHE A 14 -5.29 9.70 -22.51
CA PHE A 14 -6.53 9.83 -23.27
C PHE A 14 -7.64 10.39 -22.36
N ASN A 15 -7.48 11.63 -21.95
CA ASN A 15 -8.32 12.33 -20.98
C ASN A 15 -9.57 12.95 -21.60
N ASP A 16 -10.42 13.58 -20.78
CA ASP A 16 -11.68 14.21 -21.21
C ASP A 16 -11.49 15.23 -22.35
N LYS A 17 -10.40 16.01 -22.32
CA LYS A 17 -10.07 16.96 -23.38
C LYS A 17 -9.84 16.26 -24.71
N ILE A 18 -9.04 15.20 -24.71
CA ILE A 18 -8.73 14.43 -25.93
C ILE A 18 -9.97 13.68 -26.42
N MET A 19 -10.76 13.09 -25.50
CA MET A 19 -12.04 12.45 -25.84
C MET A 19 -12.99 13.43 -26.54
N ARG A 20 -13.09 14.66 -26.04
CA ARG A 20 -13.94 15.72 -26.63
C ARG A 20 -13.46 16.17 -28.01
N GLU A 21 -12.16 16.20 -28.23
CA GLU A 21 -11.53 16.60 -29.50
C GLU A 21 -11.62 15.48 -30.56
N LYS A 22 -11.45 14.23 -30.17
CA LYS A 22 -11.33 13.08 -31.09
C LYS A 22 -12.64 12.34 -31.36
N LEU A 23 -13.61 12.38 -30.44
CA LEU A 23 -14.88 11.68 -30.61
C LEU A 23 -15.95 12.54 -31.31
N PRO A 24 -16.85 11.94 -32.12
CA PRO A 24 -18.09 12.58 -32.52
C PRO A 24 -18.90 13.04 -31.30
N LYS A 25 -19.58 14.18 -31.40
CA LYS A 25 -20.27 14.82 -30.24
C LYS A 25 -21.28 13.93 -29.54
N ASP A 26 -22.01 13.13 -30.29
CA ASP A 26 -23.02 12.16 -29.79
C ASP A 26 -22.33 11.00 -29.06
N MET A 27 -21.25 10.46 -29.61
CA MET A 27 -20.46 9.38 -28.98
C MET A 27 -19.76 9.87 -27.71
N TYR A 28 -19.20 11.08 -27.71
CA TYR A 28 -18.65 11.71 -26.50
C TYR A 28 -19.72 11.84 -25.40
N LYS A 29 -20.93 12.35 -25.74
CA LYS A 29 -22.02 12.47 -24.77
C LYS A 29 -22.49 11.10 -24.24
N ALA A 30 -22.57 10.09 -25.09
CA ALA A 30 -22.94 8.73 -24.68
C ALA A 30 -21.89 8.14 -23.74
N LEU A 31 -20.59 8.31 -24.05
CA LEU A 31 -19.50 7.87 -23.17
C LEU A 31 -19.54 8.60 -21.81
N LYS A 32 -19.72 9.93 -21.80
CA LYS A 32 -19.85 10.71 -20.57
C LYS A 32 -21.01 10.23 -19.71
N LYS A 33 -22.15 9.95 -20.33
CA LYS A 33 -23.30 9.37 -19.62
C LYS A 33 -22.99 8.00 -19.00
N THR A 34 -22.25 7.14 -19.72
CA THR A 34 -21.78 5.85 -19.19
C THR A 34 -20.90 6.06 -17.96
N ILE A 35 -19.92 6.97 -18.03
CA ILE A 35 -19.00 7.26 -16.94
C ILE A 35 -19.73 7.85 -15.72
N GLU A 36 -20.62 8.83 -15.94
CA GLU A 36 -21.29 9.57 -14.86
C GLU A 36 -22.42 8.77 -14.19
N ASN A 37 -23.12 7.91 -14.94
CA ASN A 37 -24.25 7.16 -14.42
C ASN A 37 -23.96 5.68 -14.14
N GLY A 38 -22.75 5.19 -14.42
CA GLY A 38 -22.38 3.78 -14.24
C GLY A 38 -23.22 2.85 -15.14
N THR A 39 -23.57 3.29 -16.36
CA THR A 39 -24.37 2.49 -17.32
C THR A 39 -23.47 1.66 -18.22
N HIS A 40 -24.04 0.66 -18.89
CA HIS A 40 -23.33 -0.17 -19.86
C HIS A 40 -22.71 0.66 -20.99
N LEU A 41 -21.50 0.25 -21.40
CA LEU A 41 -20.83 0.77 -22.59
C LEU A 41 -21.40 0.05 -23.84
N GLU A 42 -22.13 0.78 -24.66
CA GLU A 42 -22.68 0.27 -25.90
C GLU A 42 -21.58 -0.01 -26.94
N LEU A 43 -21.72 -1.05 -27.76
CA LEU A 43 -20.71 -1.48 -28.72
C LEU A 43 -20.36 -0.39 -29.75
N ASP A 44 -21.37 0.37 -30.22
CA ASP A 44 -21.16 1.45 -31.18
C ASP A 44 -20.31 2.60 -30.57
N VAL A 45 -20.54 2.91 -29.30
CA VAL A 45 -19.71 3.86 -28.54
C VAL A 45 -18.31 3.31 -28.38
N ALA A 46 -18.18 2.02 -27.99
CA ALA A 46 -16.89 1.36 -27.85
C ALA A 46 -16.07 1.36 -29.15
N ASN A 47 -16.71 1.10 -30.30
CA ASN A 47 -16.07 1.15 -31.62
C ASN A 47 -15.54 2.57 -31.94
N SER A 48 -16.33 3.60 -31.68
CA SER A 48 -15.93 4.99 -31.90
C SER A 48 -14.75 5.38 -30.98
N VAL A 49 -14.80 4.95 -29.72
CA VAL A 49 -13.71 5.19 -28.75
C VAL A 49 -12.45 4.45 -29.16
N ALA A 50 -12.55 3.19 -29.58
CA ALA A 50 -11.39 2.40 -29.99
C ALA A 50 -10.65 3.03 -31.17
N VAL A 51 -11.38 3.51 -32.18
CA VAL A 51 -10.79 4.22 -33.34
C VAL A 51 -10.08 5.49 -32.89
N ALA A 52 -10.75 6.33 -32.09
CA ALA A 52 -10.17 7.58 -31.59
C ALA A 52 -8.94 7.34 -30.71
N MET A 53 -8.99 6.31 -29.84
CA MET A 53 -7.90 5.92 -28.95
C MET A 53 -6.68 5.40 -29.74
N LYS A 54 -6.91 4.57 -30.75
CA LYS A 54 -5.87 4.09 -31.67
C LYS A 54 -5.21 5.24 -32.44
N GLU A 55 -6.01 6.10 -33.08
CA GLU A 55 -5.46 7.23 -33.83
C GLU A 55 -4.61 8.14 -32.94
N TRP A 56 -5.13 8.48 -31.77
CA TRP A 56 -4.37 9.26 -30.79
C TRP A 56 -3.07 8.56 -30.36
N ALA A 57 -3.12 7.25 -30.11
CA ALA A 57 -1.95 6.48 -29.72
C ALA A 57 -0.87 6.46 -30.83
N LEU A 58 -1.29 6.25 -32.09
CA LEU A 58 -0.38 6.28 -33.26
C LEU A 58 0.26 7.67 -33.44
N GLU A 59 -0.49 8.76 -33.25
CA GLU A 59 0.02 10.13 -33.29
C GLU A 59 1.11 10.37 -32.23
N HIS A 60 1.08 9.63 -31.12
CA HIS A 60 2.07 9.67 -30.04
C HIS A 60 3.14 8.58 -30.16
N GLY A 61 3.22 7.89 -31.30
CA GLY A 61 4.26 6.89 -31.59
C GLY A 61 4.03 5.52 -30.96
N ALA A 62 2.84 5.21 -30.48
CA ALA A 62 2.52 3.86 -30.01
C ALA A 62 2.41 2.88 -31.18
N THR A 63 2.95 1.69 -31.00
CA THR A 63 2.90 0.58 -31.98
C THR A 63 2.12 -0.61 -31.48
N HIS A 64 1.91 -0.65 -30.18
CA HIS A 64 1.25 -1.75 -29.44
C HIS A 64 0.17 -1.19 -28.51
N TYR A 65 -0.71 -2.08 -28.05
CA TYR A 65 -1.62 -1.85 -26.95
C TYR A 65 -1.54 -2.98 -25.94
N THR A 66 -1.99 -2.73 -24.72
CA THR A 66 -2.10 -3.75 -23.67
C THR A 66 -3.33 -3.51 -22.81
N HIS A 67 -4.01 -4.59 -22.44
CA HIS A 67 -5.00 -4.56 -21.37
C HIS A 67 -4.25 -4.61 -20.03
N TRP A 68 -4.27 -3.49 -19.32
CA TRP A 68 -3.55 -3.29 -18.08
C TRP A 68 -4.49 -3.45 -16.88
N PHE A 69 -4.16 -4.33 -15.96
CA PHE A 69 -4.99 -4.58 -14.79
C PHE A 69 -4.14 -4.92 -13.55
N GLN A 70 -4.79 -4.90 -12.37
CA GLN A 70 -4.20 -5.27 -11.09
C GLN A 70 -4.66 -6.68 -10.72
N PRO A 71 -3.82 -7.72 -10.86
CA PRO A 71 -4.15 -9.09 -10.47
C PRO A 71 -4.28 -9.21 -8.95
N MET A 72 -4.73 -10.36 -8.46
CA MET A 72 -4.83 -10.63 -7.01
C MET A 72 -3.48 -10.56 -6.29
N THR A 73 -2.36 -10.75 -6.99
CA THR A 73 -1.01 -10.45 -6.51
C THR A 73 -0.72 -8.94 -6.58
N ASN A 74 0.38 -8.47 -5.98
CA ASN A 74 0.66 -7.03 -5.86
C ASN A 74 1.13 -6.34 -7.15
N PHE A 75 1.49 -7.09 -8.18
CA PHE A 75 1.99 -6.53 -9.44
C PHE A 75 0.87 -6.20 -10.42
N THR A 76 1.16 -5.32 -11.36
CA THR A 76 0.33 -5.09 -12.54
C THR A 76 0.55 -6.20 -13.57
N ALA A 77 -0.47 -6.49 -14.37
CA ALA A 77 -0.39 -7.45 -15.46
C ALA A 77 -0.60 -6.75 -16.78
N GLU A 78 0.20 -7.13 -17.78
CA GLU A 78 0.18 -6.59 -19.13
C GLU A 78 0.63 -7.65 -20.14
N LYS A 79 0.02 -7.63 -21.33
CA LYS A 79 0.43 -8.43 -22.48
C LYS A 79 0.28 -7.56 -23.73
N HIS A 80 1.40 -7.26 -24.37
CA HIS A 80 1.46 -6.30 -25.48
C HIS A 80 1.10 -6.99 -26.79
N ASP A 81 0.08 -6.48 -27.47
CA ASP A 81 -0.30 -6.88 -28.80
C ASP A 81 -0.09 -5.71 -29.77
N SER A 82 0.45 -6.00 -30.98
CA SER A 82 0.63 -4.98 -32.01
C SER A 82 -0.70 -4.58 -32.63
N PHE A 83 -0.82 -3.33 -33.07
CA PHE A 83 -1.93 -2.88 -33.89
C PHE A 83 -1.92 -3.48 -35.31
N ILE A 84 -0.90 -4.23 -35.70
CA ILE A 84 -0.75 -4.75 -37.05
C ILE A 84 -1.83 -5.81 -37.36
N SER A 85 -2.56 -5.58 -38.47
CA SER A 85 -3.47 -6.57 -39.05
C SER A 85 -3.06 -6.81 -40.50
N PRO A 86 -2.57 -8.05 -40.86
CA PRO A 86 -2.16 -8.38 -42.24
C PRO A 86 -3.34 -8.36 -43.20
N THR A 87 -3.12 -7.82 -44.39
CA THR A 87 -4.08 -7.83 -45.50
C THR A 87 -3.74 -8.91 -46.54
N SER A 88 -4.70 -9.29 -47.36
CA SER A 88 -4.55 -10.39 -48.32
C SER A 88 -3.54 -10.08 -49.44
N ASP A 89 -3.15 -8.84 -49.64
CA ASP A 89 -2.17 -8.38 -50.64
C ASP A 89 -0.72 -8.27 -50.07
N GLY A 90 -0.50 -8.77 -48.86
CA GLY A 90 0.81 -8.76 -48.20
C GLY A 90 1.18 -7.41 -47.56
N GLN A 91 0.22 -6.50 -47.43
CA GLN A 91 0.38 -5.26 -46.69
C GLN A 91 -0.10 -5.45 -45.24
N VAL A 92 0.00 -4.39 -44.43
CA VAL A 92 -0.56 -4.36 -43.07
C VAL A 92 -1.36 -3.07 -42.89
N ILE A 93 -2.41 -3.18 -42.11
CA ILE A 93 -3.15 -2.02 -41.58
C ILE A 93 -2.97 -1.96 -40.07
N MET A 94 -3.16 -0.81 -39.49
CA MET A 94 -3.21 -0.63 -38.04
C MET A 94 -4.67 -0.71 -37.60
N ASP A 95 -5.04 -1.78 -36.88
CA ASP A 95 -6.39 -2.07 -36.47
C ASP A 95 -6.54 -2.16 -34.96
N PHE A 96 -7.65 -1.67 -34.43
CA PHE A 96 -8.07 -1.82 -33.05
C PHE A 96 -9.56 -1.54 -32.97
N SER A 97 -10.33 -2.50 -32.50
CA SER A 97 -11.79 -2.44 -32.53
C SER A 97 -12.39 -2.28 -31.13
N GLY A 98 -13.62 -1.82 -31.06
CA GLY A 98 -14.39 -1.75 -29.81
C GLY A 98 -14.59 -3.10 -29.12
N LYS A 99 -14.48 -4.21 -29.88
CA LYS A 99 -14.49 -5.55 -29.30
C LYS A 99 -13.37 -5.73 -28.28
N GLU A 100 -12.18 -5.20 -28.58
CA GLU A 100 -11.03 -5.27 -27.65
C GLU A 100 -11.26 -4.47 -26.36
N LEU A 101 -12.08 -3.40 -26.42
CA LEU A 101 -12.47 -2.66 -25.22
C LEU A 101 -13.55 -3.39 -24.41
N VAL A 102 -14.57 -3.92 -25.08
CA VAL A 102 -15.71 -4.56 -24.41
C VAL A 102 -15.35 -5.93 -23.87
N LYS A 103 -14.52 -6.70 -24.60
CA LYS A 103 -14.16 -8.08 -24.27
C LYS A 103 -12.85 -8.48 -24.89
N GLY A 104 -11.75 -8.26 -24.19
CA GLY A 104 -10.46 -8.91 -24.49
C GLY A 104 -10.45 -10.35 -23.99
N GLU A 105 -9.69 -11.22 -24.64
CA GLU A 105 -9.63 -12.66 -24.32
C GLU A 105 -8.18 -13.11 -24.04
N PRO A 106 -7.53 -12.64 -22.94
CA PRO A 106 -6.18 -13.06 -22.61
C PRO A 106 -6.15 -14.48 -22.05
N ASP A 107 -4.97 -15.10 -22.11
CA ASP A 107 -4.68 -16.35 -21.41
C ASP A 107 -4.62 -16.11 -19.89
N ALA A 108 -5.49 -16.76 -19.13
CA ALA A 108 -5.59 -16.68 -17.68
C ALA A 108 -4.82 -17.80 -16.96
N SER A 109 -4.20 -18.74 -17.69
CA SER A 109 -3.59 -19.95 -17.10
C SER A 109 -2.42 -19.64 -16.15
N SER A 110 -1.72 -18.53 -16.35
CA SER A 110 -0.54 -18.12 -15.56
C SER A 110 -0.87 -17.21 -14.38
N PHE A 111 -2.15 -16.86 -14.15
CA PHE A 111 -2.54 -16.01 -13.03
C PHE A 111 -2.99 -16.84 -11.81
N PRO A 112 -2.63 -16.42 -10.57
CA PRO A 112 -3.14 -17.04 -9.36
C PRO A 112 -4.65 -16.99 -9.32
N SER A 113 -5.31 -18.11 -9.06
CA SER A 113 -6.77 -18.21 -9.04
C SER A 113 -7.36 -18.71 -7.71
N GLY A 114 -6.50 -19.22 -6.77
CA GLY A 114 -6.97 -19.75 -5.50
C GLY A 114 -8.11 -20.75 -5.65
N GLY A 115 -8.03 -21.62 -6.64
CA GLY A 115 -9.07 -22.63 -6.93
C GLY A 115 -10.28 -22.15 -7.75
N LEU A 116 -10.38 -20.86 -8.09
CA LEU A 116 -11.48 -20.34 -8.92
C LEU A 116 -11.50 -20.88 -10.35
N ARG A 117 -10.38 -21.35 -10.83
CA ARG A 117 -10.21 -21.82 -12.20
C ARG A 117 -9.75 -23.28 -12.19
N ALA A 118 -10.40 -24.11 -12.99
CA ALA A 118 -9.92 -25.47 -13.24
C ALA A 118 -8.59 -25.43 -14.01
N THR A 119 -7.73 -26.41 -13.79
CA THR A 119 -6.37 -26.46 -14.37
C THR A 119 -6.38 -26.41 -15.91
N PHE A 120 -7.42 -26.93 -16.55
CA PHE A 120 -7.57 -26.96 -18.02
C PHE A 120 -8.18 -25.66 -18.60
N GLU A 121 -8.68 -24.75 -17.77
CA GLU A 121 -9.26 -23.49 -18.23
C GLU A 121 -8.13 -22.48 -18.43
N ALA A 122 -7.94 -22.03 -19.68
CA ALA A 122 -6.92 -21.04 -20.02
C ALA A 122 -7.50 -19.66 -20.31
N ARG A 123 -8.81 -19.57 -20.68
CA ARG A 123 -9.42 -18.32 -21.11
C ARG A 123 -9.82 -17.46 -19.91
N GLY A 124 -9.53 -16.16 -20.00
CA GLY A 124 -10.11 -15.11 -19.17
C GLY A 124 -10.67 -13.98 -20.04
N TYR A 125 -11.29 -13.00 -19.41
CA TYR A 125 -11.86 -11.84 -20.08
C TYR A 125 -11.38 -10.56 -19.43
N THR A 126 -11.05 -9.55 -20.26
CA THR A 126 -10.82 -8.18 -19.83
C THR A 126 -11.94 -7.30 -20.34
N ALA A 127 -12.32 -6.29 -19.56
CA ALA A 127 -13.25 -5.25 -19.96
C ALA A 127 -12.66 -3.89 -19.58
N TRP A 128 -12.63 -2.95 -20.51
CA TRP A 128 -12.17 -1.59 -20.25
C TRP A 128 -13.02 -0.94 -19.15
N ASP A 129 -12.34 -0.27 -18.23
CA ASP A 129 -12.94 0.62 -17.24
C ASP A 129 -12.96 2.06 -17.79
N PRO A 130 -14.11 2.57 -18.28
CA PRO A 130 -14.18 3.92 -18.84
C PRO A 130 -14.00 5.04 -17.79
N THR A 131 -14.04 4.72 -16.51
CA THR A 131 -13.79 5.68 -15.40
C THR A 131 -12.31 5.89 -15.13
N SER A 132 -11.43 5.07 -15.73
CA SER A 132 -9.98 5.21 -15.66
C SER A 132 -9.42 5.47 -17.07
N PRO A 133 -8.77 6.62 -17.33
CA PRO A 133 -8.33 6.97 -18.67
C PRO A 133 -7.17 6.10 -19.15
N ALA A 134 -7.20 5.71 -20.42
CA ALA A 134 -6.08 5.04 -21.06
C ALA A 134 -4.89 6.00 -21.19
N PHE A 135 -3.67 5.45 -21.22
CA PHE A 135 -2.44 6.25 -21.27
C PHE A 135 -1.36 5.59 -22.15
N ILE A 136 -0.36 6.36 -22.54
CA ILE A 136 0.77 5.87 -23.33
C ILE A 136 2.01 5.79 -22.44
N LYS A 137 2.66 4.64 -22.45
CA LYS A 137 3.95 4.38 -21.82
C LYS A 137 4.77 3.49 -22.75
N ASP A 138 6.06 3.79 -22.95
CA ASP A 138 6.99 2.96 -23.73
C ASP A 138 6.49 2.54 -25.12
N SER A 139 5.92 3.49 -25.88
CA SER A 139 5.34 3.28 -27.21
C SER A 139 4.21 2.23 -27.23
N THR A 140 3.51 2.07 -26.13
CA THR A 140 2.34 1.19 -25.97
C THR A 140 1.17 1.96 -25.40
N LEU A 141 -0.02 1.72 -25.92
CA LEU A 141 -1.29 2.17 -25.35
C LEU A 141 -1.70 1.24 -24.22
N TYR A 142 -1.79 1.76 -23.01
CA TYR A 142 -2.24 1.04 -21.81
C TYR A 142 -3.72 1.32 -21.56
N ILE A 143 -4.51 0.28 -21.48
CA ILE A 143 -5.96 0.35 -21.31
C ILE A 143 -6.30 -0.25 -19.94
N PRO A 144 -6.70 0.58 -18.95
CA PRO A 144 -7.11 0.07 -17.64
C PRO A 144 -8.35 -0.83 -17.75
N THR A 145 -8.23 -2.07 -17.27
CA THR A 145 -9.29 -3.08 -17.42
C THR A 145 -9.60 -3.79 -16.10
N ALA A 146 -10.84 -4.29 -16.01
CA ALA A 146 -11.19 -5.39 -15.13
C ALA A 146 -10.77 -6.72 -15.75
N PHE A 147 -10.53 -7.74 -14.93
CA PHE A 147 -10.15 -9.08 -15.38
C PHE A 147 -10.93 -10.15 -14.61
N CYS A 148 -11.57 -11.06 -15.35
CA CYS A 148 -12.31 -12.16 -14.76
C CYS A 148 -11.96 -13.51 -15.42
N SER A 149 -12.31 -14.60 -14.71
CA SER A 149 -12.20 -15.97 -15.19
C SER A 149 -13.19 -16.25 -16.32
N TYR A 150 -13.06 -17.42 -16.95
CA TYR A 150 -14.02 -17.90 -17.95
C TYR A 150 -15.45 -17.98 -17.39
N SER A 151 -15.61 -18.32 -16.13
CA SER A 151 -16.90 -18.43 -15.42
C SER A 151 -17.40 -17.09 -14.84
N GLY A 152 -16.59 -16.02 -14.92
CA GLY A 152 -17.00 -14.65 -14.57
C GLY A 152 -16.56 -14.16 -13.19
N GLU A 153 -15.82 -14.97 -12.40
CA GLU A 153 -15.29 -14.54 -11.12
C GLU A 153 -14.16 -13.52 -11.32
N ALA A 154 -14.14 -12.49 -10.50
CA ALA A 154 -13.11 -11.46 -10.52
C ALA A 154 -11.74 -12.04 -10.10
N LEU A 155 -10.75 -11.94 -10.98
CA LEU A 155 -9.36 -12.32 -10.76
C LEU A 155 -8.44 -11.12 -10.55
N ASP A 156 -9.02 -9.95 -10.32
CA ASP A 156 -8.35 -8.67 -10.17
C ASP A 156 -8.74 -7.96 -8.85
N LYS A 157 -8.16 -6.77 -8.65
CA LYS A 157 -8.49 -5.87 -7.53
C LYS A 157 -9.43 -4.73 -7.95
N LYS A 158 -9.48 -4.39 -9.23
CA LYS A 158 -10.31 -3.29 -9.74
C LYS A 158 -11.80 -3.62 -9.64
N THR A 159 -12.22 -4.82 -10.03
CA THR A 159 -13.63 -5.23 -9.98
C THR A 159 -14.23 -5.08 -8.56
N PRO A 160 -13.66 -5.67 -7.50
CA PRO A 160 -14.21 -5.48 -6.17
C PRO A 160 -14.09 -4.04 -5.67
N LEU A 161 -13.08 -3.27 -6.10
CA LEU A 161 -12.96 -1.85 -5.77
C LEU A 161 -14.15 -1.05 -6.35
N LEU A 162 -14.45 -1.21 -7.63
CA LEU A 162 -15.58 -0.55 -8.29
C LEU A 162 -16.92 -0.96 -7.64
N ARG A 163 -17.09 -2.25 -7.33
CA ARG A 163 -18.29 -2.74 -6.59
C ARG A 163 -18.43 -2.05 -5.24
N SER A 164 -17.32 -1.86 -4.49
CA SER A 164 -17.34 -1.20 -3.18
C SER A 164 -17.67 0.29 -3.26
N MET A 165 -17.13 0.99 -4.27
CA MET A 165 -17.44 2.40 -4.52
C MET A 165 -18.91 2.60 -4.88
N ASP A 166 -19.47 1.77 -5.77
CA ASP A 166 -20.86 1.80 -6.15
C ASP A 166 -21.80 1.50 -4.95
N THR A 167 -21.42 0.53 -4.12
CA THR A 167 -22.18 0.19 -2.91
C THR A 167 -22.22 1.36 -1.94
N LEU A 168 -21.06 1.98 -1.67
CA LEU A 168 -21.01 3.15 -0.78
C LEU A 168 -21.80 4.33 -1.34
N ASN A 169 -21.67 4.62 -2.64
CA ASN A 169 -22.46 5.64 -3.32
C ASN A 169 -23.96 5.45 -3.10
N LYS A 170 -24.48 4.23 -3.32
CA LYS A 170 -25.91 3.90 -3.14
C LYS A 170 -26.38 4.14 -1.71
N GLU A 171 -25.65 3.67 -0.71
CA GLU A 171 -26.05 3.80 0.68
C GLU A 171 -25.92 5.24 1.20
N ALA A 172 -24.85 5.95 0.82
CA ALA A 172 -24.65 7.34 1.20
C ALA A 172 -25.70 8.30 0.60
N ILE A 173 -26.11 8.08 -0.66
CA ILE A 173 -27.21 8.85 -1.27
C ILE A 173 -28.51 8.66 -0.51
N LYS A 174 -28.85 7.45 -0.07
CA LYS A 174 -30.06 7.22 0.75
C LYS A 174 -30.06 8.06 2.02
N ILE A 175 -28.93 8.14 2.70
CA ILE A 175 -28.78 8.98 3.90
C ILE A 175 -28.93 10.47 3.54
N LEU A 176 -28.26 10.96 2.49
CA LEU A 176 -28.41 12.35 2.07
C LEU A 176 -29.86 12.72 1.74
N ARG A 177 -30.63 11.80 1.13
CA ARG A 177 -32.06 11.99 0.88
C ARG A 177 -32.87 12.14 2.17
N LEU A 178 -32.59 11.34 3.20
CA LEU A 178 -33.21 11.48 4.52
C LEU A 178 -32.86 12.81 5.20
N LEU A 179 -31.65 13.32 4.97
CA LEU A 179 -31.20 14.62 5.45
C LEU A 179 -31.70 15.80 4.59
N GLY A 180 -32.61 15.55 3.64
CA GLY A 180 -33.24 16.58 2.79
C GLY A 180 -32.41 17.02 1.57
N ASN A 181 -31.22 16.44 1.33
CA ASN A 181 -30.42 16.77 0.16
C ASN A 181 -30.92 16.01 -1.07
N THR A 182 -31.56 16.72 -2.01
CA THR A 182 -32.10 16.14 -3.25
C THR A 182 -31.28 16.47 -4.50
N GLU A 183 -30.25 17.32 -4.38
CA GLU A 183 -29.45 17.80 -5.51
C GLU A 183 -28.32 16.83 -5.88
N VAL A 184 -27.64 16.24 -4.89
CA VAL A 184 -26.55 15.28 -5.07
C VAL A 184 -27.05 14.04 -5.80
N LYS A 185 -26.40 13.66 -6.89
CA LYS A 185 -26.72 12.48 -7.68
C LYS A 185 -25.73 11.36 -7.49
N HIS A 186 -24.48 11.70 -7.18
CA HIS A 186 -23.40 10.74 -7.04
C HIS A 186 -22.44 11.13 -5.92
N ILE A 187 -21.93 10.11 -5.22
CA ILE A 187 -20.89 10.25 -4.19
C ILE A 187 -19.69 9.41 -4.60
N ASN A 188 -18.55 10.05 -4.69
CA ASN A 188 -17.28 9.40 -4.93
C ASN A 188 -16.49 9.28 -3.61
N THR A 189 -15.85 8.15 -3.40
CA THR A 189 -14.74 8.09 -2.46
C THR A 189 -13.49 8.67 -3.09
N THR A 190 -12.69 9.35 -2.29
CA THR A 190 -11.45 10.00 -2.72
C THR A 190 -10.28 9.47 -1.92
N VAL A 191 -9.12 9.32 -2.57
CA VAL A 191 -7.91 8.80 -1.95
C VAL A 191 -6.69 9.60 -2.41
N GLY A 192 -5.81 9.94 -1.44
CA GLY A 192 -4.48 10.47 -1.69
C GLY A 192 -3.45 9.58 -0.98
N PRO A 193 -2.82 8.62 -1.66
CA PRO A 193 -1.83 7.74 -1.04
C PRO A 193 -0.46 8.42 -1.02
N GLU A 194 0.16 8.50 0.15
CA GLU A 194 1.55 8.96 0.32
C GLU A 194 2.48 7.77 0.16
N GLN A 195 3.48 7.85 -0.72
CA GLN A 195 4.37 6.72 -1.03
C GLN A 195 5.75 6.93 -0.44
N GLU A 196 6.07 6.16 0.60
CA GLU A 196 7.42 6.08 1.14
C GLU A 196 8.26 5.02 0.39
N TYR A 197 9.56 5.26 0.26
CA TYR A 197 10.50 4.40 -0.45
C TYR A 197 11.95 4.65 -0.05
N PHE A 198 12.83 3.67 -0.30
CA PHE A 198 14.28 3.84 -0.17
C PHE A 198 14.94 3.92 -1.54
N LEU A 199 16.02 4.68 -1.62
CA LEU A 199 16.93 4.70 -2.77
C LEU A 199 18.30 4.16 -2.35
N VAL A 200 18.81 3.19 -3.10
CA VAL A 200 20.15 2.64 -2.90
C VAL A 200 20.94 2.67 -4.21
N ASP A 201 22.26 2.73 -4.11
CA ASP A 201 23.14 2.66 -5.28
C ASP A 201 22.99 1.31 -5.97
N LYS A 202 22.86 1.30 -7.31
CA LYS A 202 22.62 0.09 -8.10
C LYS A 202 23.80 -0.89 -8.05
N ASP A 203 25.04 -0.39 -8.00
CA ASP A 203 26.22 -1.26 -7.95
C ASP A 203 26.36 -1.96 -6.60
N LEU A 204 25.88 -1.33 -5.52
CA LEU A 204 25.81 -1.95 -4.20
C LEU A 204 24.63 -2.93 -4.11
N TYR A 205 23.46 -2.56 -4.61
CA TYR A 205 22.29 -3.44 -4.69
C TYR A 205 22.62 -4.75 -5.40
N ASN A 206 23.29 -4.69 -6.54
CA ASN A 206 23.65 -5.88 -7.34
C ASN A 206 24.57 -6.87 -6.60
N LYS A 207 25.15 -6.48 -5.47
CA LYS A 207 25.99 -7.33 -4.61
C LYS A 207 25.22 -7.93 -3.42
N ARG A 208 23.91 -7.68 -3.32
CA ARG A 208 23.07 -8.14 -2.22
C ARG A 208 21.97 -9.07 -2.73
N LYS A 209 22.16 -10.38 -2.60
CA LYS A 209 21.18 -11.40 -3.02
C LYS A 209 19.84 -11.22 -2.31
N ASP A 210 19.84 -10.86 -1.02
CA ASP A 210 18.64 -10.62 -0.25
C ASP A 210 17.83 -9.42 -0.77
N LEU A 211 18.49 -8.32 -1.14
CA LEU A 211 17.79 -7.20 -1.78
C LEU A 211 17.22 -7.58 -3.15
N ILE A 212 17.95 -8.40 -3.94
CA ILE A 212 17.52 -8.83 -5.27
C ILE A 212 16.31 -9.77 -5.20
N PHE A 213 16.35 -10.79 -4.32
CA PHE A 213 15.31 -11.82 -4.27
C PHE A 213 14.15 -11.48 -3.33
N CYS A 214 14.42 -10.74 -2.23
CA CYS A 214 13.44 -10.48 -1.19
C CYS A 214 13.02 -9.00 -1.09
N GLY A 215 13.77 -8.06 -1.71
CA GLY A 215 13.54 -6.62 -1.57
C GLY A 215 13.93 -6.06 -0.21
N ARG A 216 14.44 -6.90 0.70
CA ARG A 216 14.92 -6.54 2.04
C ARG A 216 16.23 -7.23 2.36
N THR A 217 17.01 -6.64 3.28
CA THR A 217 18.19 -7.29 3.84
C THR A 217 17.78 -8.34 4.88
N LEU A 218 18.37 -9.54 4.80
CA LEU A 218 18.13 -10.63 5.75
C LEU A 218 19.19 -10.68 6.84
N ILE A 219 20.37 -10.08 6.57
CA ILE A 219 21.52 -9.95 7.46
C ILE A 219 22.12 -8.55 7.30
N GLY A 220 22.83 -8.07 8.30
CA GLY A 220 23.57 -6.81 8.26
C GLY A 220 23.60 -6.14 9.64
N ALA A 221 24.80 -5.88 10.14
CA ALA A 221 25.00 -5.15 11.37
C ALA A 221 24.58 -3.67 11.23
N PRO A 222 24.09 -3.03 12.29
CA PRO A 222 23.74 -1.62 12.26
C PRO A 222 24.93 -0.75 11.83
N ALA A 223 24.65 0.29 11.04
CA ALA A 223 25.66 1.29 10.69
C ALA A 223 26.08 2.10 11.93
N PRO A 224 27.31 2.66 11.96
CA PRO A 224 27.77 3.52 13.07
C PRO A 224 26.89 4.77 13.28
N LYS A 225 26.19 5.21 12.26
CA LYS A 225 25.17 6.25 12.30
C LYS A 225 23.91 5.72 11.62
N GLY A 226 22.76 5.86 12.29
CA GLY A 226 21.41 5.61 11.75
C GLY A 226 20.56 6.87 11.81
N GLN A 227 19.59 6.92 12.70
CA GLN A 227 18.60 8.00 12.88
C GLN A 227 18.87 8.88 14.11
N GLU A 228 19.93 8.62 14.88
CA GLU A 228 20.16 9.14 16.24
C GLU A 228 20.17 10.67 16.32
N MET A 229 20.52 11.34 15.23
CA MET A 229 20.58 12.81 15.19
C MET A 229 19.28 13.47 14.73
N GLU A 230 18.30 12.68 14.27
CA GLU A 230 17.02 13.16 13.70
C GLU A 230 17.23 14.21 12.57
N ASP A 231 18.30 14.08 11.80
CA ASP A 231 18.80 15.07 10.84
C ASP A 231 18.47 14.74 9.37
N HIS A 232 17.67 13.70 9.12
CA HIS A 232 17.30 13.27 7.76
C HIS A 232 16.04 13.96 7.26
N TYR A 233 14.95 13.95 8.03
CA TYR A 233 13.62 14.38 7.59
C TYR A 233 13.57 15.80 7.01
N PHE A 234 14.16 16.77 7.70
CA PHE A 234 14.31 18.15 7.24
C PHE A 234 15.66 18.44 6.54
N GLY A 235 16.44 17.39 6.25
CA GLY A 235 17.69 17.50 5.52
C GLY A 235 17.49 17.95 4.08
N THR A 236 18.51 18.57 3.49
CA THR A 236 18.49 18.95 2.08
C THR A 236 18.52 17.72 1.20
N LEU A 237 17.81 17.76 0.06
CA LEU A 237 17.89 16.70 -0.93
C LEU A 237 19.28 16.68 -1.57
N LYS A 238 19.93 15.53 -1.56
CA LYS A 238 21.20 15.33 -2.23
C LYS A 238 21.04 15.51 -3.75
N PRO A 239 22.03 16.07 -4.47
CA PRO A 239 21.92 16.39 -5.90
C PRO A 239 21.43 15.23 -6.77
N ARG A 240 21.96 14.02 -6.59
CA ARG A 240 21.55 12.84 -7.35
C ARG A 240 20.10 12.42 -7.06
N VAL A 241 19.67 12.51 -5.81
CA VAL A 241 18.28 12.26 -5.38
C VAL A 241 17.35 13.33 -5.94
N SER A 242 17.76 14.61 -5.90
CA SER A 242 16.99 15.73 -6.45
C SER A 242 16.78 15.58 -7.95
N ALA A 243 17.81 15.16 -8.70
CA ALA A 243 17.71 14.90 -10.14
C ALA A 243 16.73 13.73 -10.42
N TYR A 244 16.81 12.65 -9.68
CA TYR A 244 15.87 11.55 -9.76
C TYR A 244 14.42 12.02 -9.51
N MET A 245 14.20 12.76 -8.43
CA MET A 245 12.87 13.26 -8.07
C MET A 245 12.31 14.23 -9.10
N HIS A 246 13.18 15.03 -9.76
CA HIS A 246 12.78 15.91 -10.85
C HIS A 246 12.28 15.11 -12.06
N ASP A 247 13.05 14.13 -12.51
CA ASP A 247 12.67 13.31 -13.66
C ASP A 247 11.44 12.45 -13.35
N LEU A 248 11.30 11.98 -12.09
CA LEU A 248 10.13 11.25 -11.63
C LEU A 248 8.87 12.12 -11.72
N ASP A 249 8.92 13.37 -11.23
CA ASP A 249 7.79 14.30 -11.31
C ASP A 249 7.36 14.51 -12.77
N GLU A 250 8.32 14.73 -13.69
CA GLU A 250 8.00 14.95 -15.10
C GLU A 250 7.31 13.73 -15.74
N GLU A 251 7.81 12.51 -15.49
CA GLU A 251 7.21 11.29 -16.02
C GLU A 251 5.79 11.09 -15.45
N LEU A 252 5.59 11.32 -14.16
CA LEU A 252 4.29 11.23 -13.51
C LEU A 252 3.30 12.27 -14.04
N TRP A 253 3.73 13.53 -14.21
CA TRP A 253 2.87 14.59 -14.75
C TRP A 253 2.44 14.32 -16.20
N LYS A 254 3.31 13.76 -17.06
CA LYS A 254 2.93 13.34 -18.41
C LYS A 254 1.81 12.30 -18.39
N LEU A 255 1.80 11.45 -17.39
CA LEU A 255 0.79 10.40 -17.15
C LEU A 255 -0.45 10.90 -16.37
N GLY A 256 -0.55 12.22 -16.14
CA GLY A 256 -1.69 12.82 -15.44
C GLY A 256 -1.71 12.55 -13.93
N ILE A 257 -0.62 12.04 -13.36
CA ILE A 257 -0.50 11.79 -11.92
C ILE A 257 -0.06 13.08 -11.24
N PRO A 258 -0.88 13.64 -10.32
CA PRO A 258 -0.62 14.95 -9.73
C PRO A 258 0.37 14.87 -8.56
N ALA A 259 1.60 14.37 -8.82
CA ALA A 259 2.69 14.38 -7.86
C ALA A 259 2.97 15.81 -7.38
N LYS A 260 2.92 16.06 -6.07
CA LYS A 260 2.96 17.41 -5.51
C LYS A 260 4.05 17.61 -4.48
N THR A 261 4.22 16.67 -3.56
CA THR A 261 5.15 16.79 -2.43
C THR A 261 6.22 15.72 -2.53
N LYS A 262 7.46 16.09 -2.27
CA LYS A 262 8.62 15.22 -2.20
C LYS A 262 9.59 15.71 -1.13
N HIS A 263 10.09 14.82 -0.30
CA HIS A 263 11.05 15.14 0.76
C HIS A 263 11.78 13.87 1.22
N ASN A 264 12.79 14.08 2.08
CA ASN A 264 13.40 12.97 2.81
C ASN A 264 12.50 12.50 3.93
N GLU A 265 12.58 11.21 4.26
CA GLU A 265 11.98 10.60 5.42
C GLU A 265 12.97 10.48 6.59
N VAL A 266 12.51 9.91 7.71
CA VAL A 266 13.27 9.84 8.98
C VAL A 266 14.50 8.96 8.86
N ALA A 267 14.42 7.84 8.12
CA ALA A 267 15.56 6.97 7.93
C ALA A 267 16.53 7.51 6.85
N PRO A 268 17.85 7.24 6.97
CA PRO A 268 18.78 7.54 5.90
C PRO A 268 18.41 6.82 4.61
N ALA A 269 18.58 7.49 3.48
CA ALA A 269 18.20 7.02 2.13
C ALA A 269 16.69 6.78 1.92
N GLN A 270 15.84 7.21 2.84
CA GLN A 270 14.39 7.12 2.74
C GLN A 270 13.78 8.44 2.27
N HIS A 271 12.73 8.34 1.44
CA HIS A 271 12.06 9.47 0.81
C HIS A 271 10.56 9.20 0.71
N GLU A 272 9.79 10.27 0.50
CA GLU A 272 8.35 10.22 0.28
C GLU A 272 7.94 11.02 -0.95
N LEU A 273 6.90 10.53 -1.62
CA LEU A 273 6.15 11.23 -2.66
C LEU A 273 4.67 11.23 -2.30
N ALA A 274 4.05 12.41 -2.24
CA ALA A 274 2.62 12.56 -1.99
C ALA A 274 1.93 13.23 -3.19
N PRO A 275 0.93 12.59 -3.83
CA PRO A 275 0.11 13.17 -4.87
C PRO A 275 -1.04 14.00 -4.27
N VAL A 276 -1.67 14.84 -5.10
CA VAL A 276 -3.01 15.33 -4.81
C VAL A 276 -3.99 14.17 -4.92
N PHE A 277 -5.01 14.14 -4.05
CA PHE A 277 -6.03 13.08 -4.06
C PHE A 277 -6.86 13.09 -5.35
N ASP A 278 -7.42 11.94 -5.68
CA ASP A 278 -8.36 11.73 -6.79
C ASP A 278 -9.47 10.76 -6.37
N THR A 279 -10.42 10.47 -7.25
CA THR A 279 -11.38 9.38 -7.04
C THR A 279 -10.63 8.08 -6.77
N THR A 280 -11.14 7.27 -5.86
CA THR A 280 -10.40 6.11 -5.35
C THR A 280 -9.92 5.18 -6.47
N ASN A 281 -10.75 4.93 -7.50
CA ASN A 281 -10.38 4.08 -8.63
C ASN A 281 -9.16 4.62 -9.39
N VAL A 282 -9.17 5.91 -9.73
CA VAL A 282 -8.06 6.58 -10.44
C VAL A 282 -6.82 6.67 -9.55
N ALA A 283 -6.98 7.03 -8.28
CA ALA A 283 -5.86 7.10 -7.33
C ALA A 283 -5.17 5.75 -7.12
N VAL A 284 -5.92 4.66 -7.12
CA VAL A 284 -5.38 3.28 -7.03
C VAL A 284 -4.56 2.93 -8.27
N ASP A 285 -5.07 3.22 -9.48
CA ASP A 285 -4.32 3.00 -10.72
C ASP A 285 -3.06 3.89 -10.77
N HIS A 286 -3.18 5.17 -10.40
CA HIS A 286 -2.07 6.10 -10.30
C HIS A 286 -0.97 5.62 -9.34
N ASN A 287 -1.34 5.06 -8.18
CA ASN A 287 -0.33 4.55 -7.24
C ASN A 287 0.42 3.34 -7.79
N GLN A 288 -0.27 2.40 -8.46
CA GLN A 288 0.40 1.26 -9.10
C GLN A 288 1.38 1.73 -10.19
N LEU A 289 0.95 2.68 -11.01
CA LEU A 289 1.79 3.25 -12.05
C LEU A 289 2.97 4.04 -11.45
N THR A 290 2.73 4.79 -10.37
CA THR A 290 3.78 5.52 -9.64
C THR A 290 4.87 4.57 -9.16
N MET A 291 4.52 3.44 -8.54
CA MET A 291 5.48 2.44 -8.07
C MET A 291 6.35 1.87 -9.20
N GLU A 292 5.77 1.65 -10.37
CA GLU A 292 6.50 1.19 -11.55
C GLU A 292 7.47 2.26 -12.07
N ILE A 293 6.98 3.50 -12.24
CA ILE A 293 7.78 4.63 -12.73
C ILE A 293 8.93 4.97 -11.78
N MET A 294 8.71 4.91 -10.46
CA MET A 294 9.77 5.09 -9.46
C MET A 294 10.95 4.15 -9.70
N LYS A 295 10.70 2.86 -9.90
CA LYS A 295 11.76 1.87 -10.19
C LYS A 295 12.46 2.16 -11.51
N LYS A 296 11.70 2.52 -12.53
CA LYS A 296 12.21 2.77 -13.87
C LYS A 296 13.09 4.04 -13.92
N VAL A 297 12.66 5.10 -13.27
CA VAL A 297 13.44 6.36 -13.19
C VAL A 297 14.68 6.16 -12.31
N ALA A 298 14.57 5.44 -11.19
CA ALA A 298 15.74 5.13 -10.36
C ALA A 298 16.85 4.42 -11.16
N ALA A 299 16.47 3.48 -12.03
CA ALA A 299 17.43 2.78 -12.88
C ALA A 299 18.17 3.72 -13.86
N LYS A 300 17.51 4.78 -14.35
CA LYS A 300 18.15 5.81 -15.21
C LYS A 300 19.21 6.63 -14.44
N HIS A 301 19.05 6.78 -13.14
CA HIS A 301 19.97 7.47 -12.24
C HIS A 301 21.00 6.54 -11.56
N ASN A 302 21.17 5.32 -12.07
CA ASN A 302 22.04 4.29 -11.48
C ASN A 302 21.69 4.01 -9.99
N MET A 303 20.41 4.04 -9.66
CA MET A 303 19.85 3.74 -8.35
C MET A 303 18.79 2.64 -8.47
N VAL A 304 18.43 2.05 -7.33
CA VAL A 304 17.30 1.14 -7.19
C VAL A 304 16.35 1.69 -6.16
N CYS A 305 15.07 1.78 -6.52
CA CYS A 305 13.99 2.15 -5.61
C CYS A 305 13.46 0.89 -4.92
N LEU A 306 13.63 0.82 -3.60
CA LEU A 306 13.11 -0.25 -2.76
C LEU A 306 11.72 0.13 -2.26
N LEU A 307 10.72 -0.64 -2.66
CA LEU A 307 9.33 -0.53 -2.24
C LEU A 307 8.97 -1.71 -1.33
N HIS A 308 9.74 -1.89 -0.26
CA HIS A 308 9.51 -2.89 0.77
C HIS A 308 9.18 -2.23 2.10
N GLU A 309 8.39 -2.88 2.93
CA GLU A 309 7.92 -2.36 4.21
C GLU A 309 9.04 -2.19 5.23
N LYS A 310 10.03 -3.09 5.21
CA LYS A 310 11.19 -3.08 6.13
C LYS A 310 12.46 -3.52 5.41
N PRO A 311 13.06 -2.67 4.54
CA PRO A 311 14.25 -3.05 3.79
C PRO A 311 15.48 -3.24 4.68
N PHE A 312 15.56 -2.52 5.79
CA PHE A 312 16.68 -2.53 6.72
C PHE A 312 16.21 -2.66 8.16
N GLU A 313 16.85 -3.51 8.93
CA GLU A 313 16.56 -3.68 10.34
C GLU A 313 17.13 -2.51 11.16
N GLY A 314 16.49 -2.19 12.29
CA GLY A 314 16.94 -1.17 13.23
C GLY A 314 16.65 0.29 12.85
N ILE A 315 16.06 0.54 11.67
CA ILE A 315 15.63 1.89 11.24
C ILE A 315 14.16 1.86 10.80
N ASN A 316 13.56 3.01 10.51
CA ASN A 316 12.18 3.11 10.07
C ASN A 316 11.89 2.25 8.84
N GLY A 317 10.72 1.65 8.81
CA GLY A 317 10.17 1.03 7.62
C GLY A 317 9.46 2.02 6.72
N SER A 318 8.99 1.56 5.55
CA SER A 318 8.22 2.35 4.59
C SER A 318 6.78 1.89 4.49
N GLY A 319 5.86 2.82 4.49
CA GLY A 319 4.44 2.60 4.34
C GLY A 319 3.81 3.41 3.21
N LYS A 320 2.47 3.43 3.26
CA LYS A 320 1.61 4.36 2.50
C LYS A 320 0.54 4.86 3.44
N HIS A 321 0.45 6.16 3.61
CA HIS A 321 -0.68 6.74 4.31
C HIS A 321 -1.83 6.90 3.33
N ASN A 322 -2.93 6.19 3.57
CA ASN A 322 -4.12 6.22 2.72
C ASN A 322 -5.08 7.28 3.22
N ASN A 323 -5.00 8.49 2.67
CA ASN A 323 -5.89 9.60 2.97
C ASN A 323 -7.23 9.39 2.26
N TRP A 324 -8.27 9.00 3.00
CA TRP A 324 -9.57 8.63 2.46
C TRP A 324 -10.66 9.61 2.90
N SER A 325 -11.55 9.97 1.97
CA SER A 325 -12.75 10.77 2.24
C SER A 325 -13.89 10.43 1.27
N MET A 326 -15.02 11.13 1.42
CA MET A 326 -16.20 11.02 0.55
C MET A 326 -16.57 12.41 0.03
N SER A 327 -16.77 12.54 -1.29
CA SER A 327 -17.14 13.79 -1.93
C SER A 327 -18.37 13.62 -2.83
N THR A 328 -19.25 14.60 -2.80
CA THR A 328 -20.42 14.67 -3.67
C THR A 328 -20.03 15.13 -5.07
N ASP A 329 -20.86 14.86 -6.07
CA ASP A 329 -20.75 15.40 -7.43
C ASP A 329 -20.91 16.93 -7.49
N THR A 330 -21.41 17.54 -6.42
CA THR A 330 -21.47 19.00 -6.24
C THR A 330 -20.21 19.59 -5.57
N GLY A 331 -19.20 18.78 -5.26
CA GLY A 331 -17.94 19.21 -4.67
C GLY A 331 -17.92 19.35 -3.15
N VAL A 332 -18.94 18.87 -2.44
CA VAL A 332 -18.99 18.90 -0.98
C VAL A 332 -18.31 17.66 -0.40
N ASN A 333 -17.33 17.85 0.50
CA ASN A 333 -16.74 16.78 1.27
C ASN A 333 -17.62 16.44 2.47
N LEU A 334 -18.08 15.19 2.57
CA LEU A 334 -18.99 14.73 3.63
C LEU A 334 -18.32 14.57 5.00
N LEU A 335 -17.00 14.56 5.03
CA LEU A 335 -16.18 14.54 6.25
C LEU A 335 -15.60 15.91 6.60
N ASP A 336 -16.09 16.99 5.99
CA ASP A 336 -15.73 18.35 6.40
C ASP A 336 -16.61 18.77 7.58
N PRO A 337 -16.03 18.98 8.79
CA PRO A 337 -16.77 19.38 9.98
C PRO A 337 -17.36 20.80 9.87
N GLY A 338 -16.81 21.62 8.96
CA GLY A 338 -17.17 23.04 8.89
C GLY A 338 -16.66 23.83 10.09
N LYS A 339 -17.27 24.98 10.35
CA LYS A 339 -16.88 25.87 11.46
C LYS A 339 -17.48 25.47 12.81
N THR A 340 -18.59 24.76 12.79
CA THR A 340 -19.33 24.31 13.96
C THR A 340 -19.64 22.82 13.86
N PRO A 341 -18.67 21.94 14.17
CA PRO A 341 -18.83 20.50 14.01
C PRO A 341 -20.04 19.92 14.73
N ALA A 342 -20.35 20.42 15.92
CA ALA A 342 -21.48 19.96 16.75
C ALA A 342 -22.85 20.24 16.13
N GLU A 343 -22.98 21.26 15.27
CA GLU A 343 -24.22 21.64 14.58
C GLU A 343 -24.33 21.03 13.18
N ASN A 344 -23.26 20.42 12.67
CA ASN A 344 -23.24 19.83 11.34
C ASN A 344 -23.75 18.38 11.38
N THR A 345 -25.06 18.20 11.38
CA THR A 345 -25.71 16.90 11.46
C THR A 345 -25.24 15.95 10.33
N GLN A 346 -25.10 16.46 9.09
CA GLN A 346 -24.61 15.66 7.99
C GLN A 346 -23.22 15.10 8.28
N PHE A 347 -22.28 15.95 8.68
CA PHE A 347 -20.93 15.53 9.05
C PHE A 347 -20.95 14.49 10.17
N LEU A 348 -21.71 14.74 11.25
CA LEU A 348 -21.78 13.83 12.40
C LEU A 348 -22.33 12.45 12.02
N VAL A 349 -23.34 12.37 11.16
CA VAL A 349 -23.88 11.09 10.67
C VAL A 349 -22.81 10.29 9.93
N PHE A 350 -22.05 10.91 9.02
CA PHE A 350 -21.00 10.23 8.28
C PHE A 350 -19.79 9.89 9.17
N LEU A 351 -19.40 10.79 10.08
CA LEU A 351 -18.32 10.53 11.04
C LEU A 351 -18.64 9.31 11.91
N VAL A 352 -19.83 9.27 12.51
CA VAL A 352 -20.25 8.18 13.39
C VAL A 352 -20.43 6.87 12.62
N ALA A 353 -20.86 6.93 11.35
CA ALA A 353 -20.89 5.75 10.48
C ALA A 353 -19.48 5.16 10.24
N VAL A 354 -18.46 6.02 10.07
CA VAL A 354 -17.07 5.58 9.95
C VAL A 354 -16.56 4.96 11.26
N ILE A 355 -16.84 5.58 12.40
CA ILE A 355 -16.45 5.04 13.72
C ILE A 355 -17.03 3.64 13.93
N LYS A 356 -18.33 3.49 13.65
CA LYS A 356 -19.01 2.19 13.72
C LYS A 356 -18.38 1.17 12.75
N ALA A 357 -18.12 1.55 11.51
CA ALA A 357 -17.53 0.70 10.49
C ALA A 357 -16.16 0.17 10.90
N VAL A 358 -15.32 1.03 11.45
CA VAL A 358 -13.97 0.67 11.91
C VAL A 358 -14.02 -0.24 13.14
N ASP A 359 -14.93 0.00 14.07
CA ASP A 359 -15.09 -0.85 15.25
C ASP A 359 -15.62 -2.25 14.89
N ASP A 360 -16.65 -2.33 14.06
CA ASP A 360 -17.26 -3.61 13.66
C ASP A 360 -16.32 -4.48 12.81
N TYR A 361 -15.48 -3.86 11.97
CA TYR A 361 -14.67 -4.52 10.96
C TYR A 361 -13.17 -4.21 11.06
N ALA A 362 -12.68 -3.94 12.28
CA ALA A 362 -11.26 -3.72 12.57
C ALA A 362 -10.37 -4.88 12.10
N ASP A 363 -10.85 -6.10 12.24
CA ASP A 363 -10.22 -7.32 11.75
C ASP A 363 -10.03 -7.31 10.22
N LEU A 364 -11.05 -6.97 9.45
CA LEU A 364 -10.96 -6.84 7.99
C LEU A 364 -10.00 -5.72 7.57
N LEU A 365 -10.00 -4.59 8.27
CA LEU A 365 -9.05 -3.50 8.01
C LEU A 365 -7.61 -3.98 8.23
N ARG A 366 -7.33 -4.72 9.33
CA ARG A 366 -6.02 -5.33 9.57
C ARG A 366 -5.65 -6.34 8.48
N ILE A 367 -6.59 -7.20 8.06
CA ILE A 367 -6.39 -8.19 7.00
C ILE A 367 -6.09 -7.51 5.65
N SER A 368 -6.70 -6.35 5.39
CA SER A 368 -6.50 -5.62 4.13
C SER A 368 -5.05 -5.21 3.89
N VAL A 369 -4.27 -5.08 4.95
CA VAL A 369 -2.85 -4.68 4.95
C VAL A 369 -1.91 -5.79 5.40
N ALA A 370 -2.41 -7.01 5.60
CA ALA A 370 -1.64 -8.15 6.06
C ALA A 370 -0.72 -8.69 4.96
N SER A 371 0.57 -8.76 5.25
CA SER A 371 1.62 -9.38 4.42
C SER A 371 2.85 -9.68 5.28
N ALA A 372 3.71 -10.59 4.83
CA ALA A 372 4.96 -10.92 5.51
C ALA A 372 5.83 -9.67 5.72
N GLY A 373 5.97 -8.83 4.68
CA GLY A 373 6.75 -7.58 4.77
C GLY A 373 6.17 -6.60 5.81
N ASN A 374 4.85 -6.46 5.86
CA ASN A 374 4.20 -5.52 6.77
C ASN A 374 4.19 -6.01 8.23
N ASP A 375 4.23 -7.32 8.46
CA ASP A 375 4.40 -7.89 9.81
C ASP A 375 5.74 -7.49 10.44
N HIS A 376 6.80 -7.29 9.64
CA HIS A 376 8.09 -6.75 10.11
C HIS A 376 8.05 -5.26 10.42
N ARG A 377 7.11 -4.49 9.86
CA ARG A 377 7.02 -3.04 10.01
C ARG A 377 6.11 -2.63 11.16
N LEU A 378 4.91 -3.23 11.29
CA LEU A 378 3.89 -2.80 12.24
C LEU A 378 4.37 -2.90 13.69
N GLY A 379 4.05 -1.85 14.48
CA GLY A 379 4.39 -1.79 15.90
C GLY A 379 5.82 -1.36 16.22
N ALA A 380 6.62 -0.97 15.22
CA ALA A 380 8.00 -0.53 15.40
C ALA A 380 8.31 0.74 14.58
N ASN A 381 9.14 1.65 15.13
CA ASN A 381 9.73 2.78 14.40
C ASN A 381 8.70 3.55 13.53
N GLU A 382 7.80 4.30 14.15
CA GLU A 382 6.76 5.14 13.52
C GLU A 382 5.62 4.38 12.79
N ALA A 383 5.68 3.06 12.69
CA ALA A 383 4.57 2.28 12.17
C ALA A 383 3.52 2.02 13.27
N PRO A 384 2.21 2.16 12.99
CA PRO A 384 1.18 1.94 13.99
C PRO A 384 1.15 0.48 14.48
N PRO A 385 0.65 0.23 15.71
CA PRO A 385 0.46 -1.12 16.21
C PRO A 385 -0.59 -1.89 15.41
N ALA A 386 -0.65 -3.22 15.60
CA ALA A 386 -1.62 -4.08 14.93
C ALA A 386 -3.08 -3.86 15.39
N VAL A 387 -3.28 -3.20 16.52
CA VAL A 387 -4.62 -2.82 17.02
C VAL A 387 -5.16 -1.65 16.22
N VAL A 388 -6.28 -1.84 15.54
CA VAL A 388 -6.94 -0.76 14.81
C VAL A 388 -7.73 0.11 15.79
N SER A 389 -7.34 1.38 15.95
CA SER A 389 -8.03 2.39 16.76
C SER A 389 -8.15 3.69 15.97
N ILE A 390 -9.06 4.57 16.39
CA ILE A 390 -9.33 5.85 15.74
C ILE A 390 -8.85 7.00 16.62
N PHE A 391 -8.06 7.90 16.04
CA PHE A 391 -7.76 9.21 16.60
C PHE A 391 -8.72 10.26 16.04
N LEU A 392 -9.36 11.05 16.91
CA LEU A 392 -10.27 12.12 16.53
C LEU A 392 -9.78 13.51 16.94
N GLY A 393 -8.87 13.57 17.90
CA GLY A 393 -8.48 14.82 18.58
C GLY A 393 -9.49 15.27 19.66
N ASP A 394 -9.12 16.33 20.37
CA ASP A 394 -9.85 16.75 21.59
C ASP A 394 -11.24 17.27 21.26
N GLU A 395 -11.37 18.19 20.28
CA GLU A 395 -12.64 18.85 19.95
C GLU A 395 -13.72 17.86 19.53
N LEU A 396 -13.44 16.98 18.57
CA LEU A 396 -14.43 15.99 18.13
C LEU A 396 -14.75 14.98 19.22
N THR A 397 -13.77 14.62 20.04
CA THR A 397 -14.01 13.72 21.19
C THR A 397 -14.97 14.36 22.20
N GLU A 398 -14.84 15.67 22.45
CA GLU A 398 -15.76 16.41 23.34
C GLU A 398 -17.15 16.57 22.72
N VAL A 399 -17.23 16.83 21.40
CA VAL A 399 -18.53 16.85 20.67
C VAL A 399 -19.25 15.51 20.83
N LEU A 400 -18.55 14.38 20.60
CA LEU A 400 -19.15 13.05 20.75
C LEU A 400 -19.58 12.76 22.19
N LYS A 401 -18.80 13.18 23.20
CA LYS A 401 -19.16 13.06 24.61
C LYS A 401 -20.40 13.90 24.98
N ALA A 402 -20.52 15.11 24.40
CA ALA A 402 -21.68 15.96 24.62
C ALA A 402 -22.96 15.32 24.04
N ILE A 403 -22.90 14.74 22.84
CA ILE A 403 -23.99 13.98 22.22
C ILE A 403 -24.37 12.76 23.09
N GLU A 404 -23.40 12.01 23.59
CA GLU A 404 -23.63 10.83 24.43
C GLU A 404 -24.37 11.19 25.73
N LYS A 405 -24.09 12.39 26.30
CA LYS A 405 -24.63 12.83 27.59
C LYS A 405 -25.85 13.76 27.48
N ASP A 406 -26.33 14.08 26.28
CA ASP A 406 -27.34 15.08 26.00
C ASP A 406 -26.95 16.49 26.54
N GLU A 407 -25.65 16.82 26.47
CA GLU A 407 -25.09 18.09 26.89
C GLU A 407 -24.88 19.04 25.70
N PHE A 408 -24.97 20.36 25.93
CA PHE A 408 -24.61 21.31 24.89
C PHE A 408 -23.10 21.49 24.81
N PHE A 409 -22.54 21.33 23.61
CA PHE A 409 -21.15 21.63 23.34
C PHE A 409 -20.98 23.15 23.16
N THR A 410 -20.25 23.77 24.05
CA THR A 410 -19.84 25.18 23.95
C THR A 410 -18.42 25.27 23.42
N GLY A 411 -18.23 25.24 22.12
CA GLY A 411 -16.94 25.14 21.45
C GLY A 411 -15.78 25.94 22.04
N HIS A 412 -14.59 25.46 21.93
CA HIS A 412 -13.37 26.22 22.24
C HIS A 412 -13.20 27.33 21.19
N GLY A 413 -13.22 28.61 21.64
CA GLY A 413 -12.96 29.73 20.72
C GLY A 413 -11.60 29.57 20.03
N ALA A 414 -11.49 30.07 18.81
CA ALA A 414 -10.24 30.05 18.02
C ALA A 414 -9.06 30.60 18.81
N VAL A 415 -8.06 29.78 19.12
CA VAL A 415 -6.85 30.20 19.80
C VAL A 415 -5.89 30.80 18.81
N GLN A 416 -5.59 32.09 18.96
CA GLN A 416 -4.62 32.79 18.13
C GLN A 416 -3.20 32.49 18.65
N MET A 417 -2.35 31.97 17.76
CA MET A 417 -0.93 31.72 18.08
C MET A 417 -0.11 32.97 17.81
N ASP A 418 0.58 33.43 18.85
CA ASP A 418 1.63 34.44 18.77
C ASP A 418 2.98 33.77 19.08
N ILE A 419 3.85 33.71 18.06
CA ILE A 419 5.17 33.09 18.18
C ILE A 419 6.18 34.04 18.86
N GLY A 420 5.75 35.26 19.24
CA GLY A 420 6.57 36.25 19.95
C GLY A 420 7.59 37.01 19.08
N ALA A 421 7.61 36.77 17.76
CA ALA A 421 8.45 37.50 16.81
C ALA A 421 7.57 38.48 16.00
N LYS A 422 7.79 39.79 16.17
CA LYS A 422 6.96 40.86 15.61
C LYS A 422 6.80 40.84 14.06
N VAL A 423 7.73 40.22 13.37
CA VAL A 423 7.71 40.10 11.90
C VAL A 423 6.93 38.90 11.38
N LEU A 424 6.53 37.97 12.27
CA LEU A 424 5.81 36.77 11.89
C LEU A 424 4.29 37.03 11.94
N PRO A 425 3.51 36.45 11.03
CA PRO A 425 2.07 36.58 11.04
C PRO A 425 1.47 35.82 12.25
N HIS A 426 0.42 36.40 12.82
CA HIS A 426 -0.45 35.67 13.75
C HIS A 426 -1.33 34.72 12.95
N PHE A 427 -1.53 33.51 13.45
CA PHE A 427 -2.42 32.52 12.84
C PHE A 427 -3.24 31.80 13.91
N VAL A 428 -4.36 31.24 13.50
CA VAL A 428 -5.23 30.46 14.36
C VAL A 428 -4.64 29.06 14.46
N LYS A 429 -4.51 28.58 15.71
CA LYS A 429 -4.09 27.19 15.96
C LYS A 429 -5.17 26.24 15.46
N ASP A 430 -4.78 25.19 14.76
CA ASP A 430 -5.68 24.09 14.42
C ASP A 430 -6.17 23.38 15.68
N ASN A 431 -7.44 22.99 15.70
CA ASN A 431 -8.06 22.36 16.86
C ASN A 431 -7.64 20.90 17.06
N THR A 432 -6.99 20.29 16.07
CA THR A 432 -6.50 18.90 16.12
C THR A 432 -5.03 18.83 15.73
N ASP A 433 -4.26 18.03 16.45
CA ASP A 433 -2.91 17.61 16.05
C ASP A 433 -3.00 16.26 15.34
N ARG A 434 -1.94 15.88 14.60
CA ARG A 434 -1.81 14.56 14.01
C ARG A 434 -1.20 13.60 15.03
N ASN A 435 -1.89 12.52 15.37
CA ASN A 435 -1.33 11.47 16.20
C ASN A 435 -0.58 10.47 15.32
N ARG A 436 0.76 10.54 15.29
CA ARG A 436 1.62 9.66 14.50
C ARG A 436 1.50 8.18 14.87
N THR A 437 1.03 7.87 16.08
CA THR A 437 0.93 6.50 16.58
C THR A 437 -0.41 5.84 16.27
N SER A 438 -1.40 6.63 15.80
CA SER A 438 -2.73 6.12 15.49
C SER A 438 -2.74 5.41 14.12
N PRO A 439 -3.29 4.20 14.03
CA PRO A 439 -3.46 3.50 12.75
C PRO A 439 -4.52 4.11 11.85
N PHE A 440 -5.52 4.82 12.41
CA PHE A 440 -6.60 5.44 11.68
C PHE A 440 -6.92 6.81 12.30
N ALA A 441 -6.46 7.89 11.68
CA ALA A 441 -6.52 9.22 12.26
C ALA A 441 -7.43 10.16 11.44
N PHE A 442 -8.31 10.91 12.11
CA PHE A 442 -9.02 12.01 11.49
C PHE A 442 -8.10 13.24 11.38
N THR A 443 -7.91 13.76 10.17
CA THR A 443 -6.97 14.86 9.90
C THR A 443 -7.66 16.06 9.26
N GLY A 444 -8.74 16.52 9.88
CA GLY A 444 -9.47 17.74 9.55
C GLY A 444 -10.67 17.53 8.63
N ASN A 445 -10.56 16.82 7.52
CA ASN A 445 -11.67 16.55 6.59
C ASN A 445 -11.54 15.19 5.88
N LYS A 446 -10.73 14.31 6.43
CA LYS A 446 -10.45 12.95 5.91
C LYS A 446 -9.91 12.07 7.01
N PHE A 447 -9.95 10.77 6.76
CA PHE A 447 -9.24 9.79 7.58
C PHE A 447 -7.96 9.34 6.90
N GLU A 448 -6.91 9.21 7.66
CA GLU A 448 -5.61 8.71 7.25
C GLU A 448 -5.40 7.31 7.82
N PHE A 449 -5.41 6.29 6.96
CA PHE A 449 -5.13 4.90 7.34
C PHE A 449 -3.66 4.60 7.10
N ARG A 450 -2.88 4.43 8.18
CA ARG A 450 -1.42 4.39 8.20
C ARG A 450 -0.81 3.00 8.19
N MET A 451 -1.61 1.96 8.24
CA MET A 451 -1.12 0.58 8.36
C MET A 451 -0.64 -0.03 7.04
N LEU A 452 -0.81 0.62 5.88
CA LEU A 452 -0.43 0.05 4.60
C LEU A 452 1.09 0.01 4.44
N GLY A 453 1.58 -1.12 3.91
CA GLY A 453 2.97 -1.28 3.53
C GLY A 453 3.31 -0.60 2.20
N SER A 454 4.57 -0.22 2.02
CA SER A 454 5.08 0.47 0.83
C SER A 454 4.83 -0.29 -0.47
N SER A 455 4.94 -1.62 -0.48
CA SER A 455 4.72 -2.48 -1.67
C SER A 455 3.24 -2.77 -1.95
N SER A 456 2.34 -2.51 -0.99
CA SER A 456 0.95 -2.94 -1.05
C SER A 456 0.13 -2.11 -2.05
N SER A 457 -0.87 -2.75 -2.68
CA SER A 457 -1.89 -2.02 -3.44
C SER A 457 -2.87 -1.34 -2.48
N VAL A 458 -3.15 -0.07 -2.72
CA VAL A 458 -4.15 0.69 -1.95
C VAL A 458 -5.60 0.26 -2.25
N ALA A 459 -5.83 -0.62 -3.23
CA ALA A 459 -7.16 -1.17 -3.50
C ALA A 459 -7.73 -1.94 -2.31
N ASN A 460 -6.93 -2.82 -1.69
CA ASN A 460 -7.42 -3.71 -0.63
C ASN A 460 -8.05 -2.97 0.56
N PRO A 461 -7.39 -2.00 1.21
CA PRO A 461 -8.00 -1.29 2.34
C PRO A 461 -9.19 -0.44 1.91
N ASN A 462 -9.19 0.12 0.70
CA ASN A 462 -10.31 0.91 0.22
C ASN A 462 -11.55 0.06 -0.11
N ILE A 463 -11.38 -1.17 -0.62
CA ILE A 463 -12.48 -2.14 -0.77
C ILE A 463 -13.16 -2.37 0.58
N ILE A 464 -12.38 -2.67 1.61
CA ILE A 464 -12.90 -2.98 2.94
C ILE A 464 -13.53 -1.74 3.59
N LEU A 465 -12.84 -0.61 3.58
CA LEU A 465 -13.33 0.63 4.20
C LEU A 465 -14.64 1.11 3.56
N ASN A 466 -14.69 1.15 2.23
CA ASN A 466 -15.90 1.52 1.50
C ASN A 466 -17.08 0.61 1.85
N THR A 467 -16.85 -0.70 1.91
CA THR A 467 -17.90 -1.70 2.19
C THR A 467 -18.38 -1.60 3.64
N ALA A 468 -17.46 -1.49 4.60
CA ALA A 468 -17.80 -1.37 6.01
C ALA A 468 -18.60 -0.09 6.30
N VAL A 469 -18.21 1.04 5.70
CA VAL A 469 -18.96 2.30 5.82
C VAL A 469 -20.33 2.20 5.14
N ALA A 470 -20.42 1.57 3.97
CA ALA A 470 -21.69 1.33 3.30
C ALA A 470 -22.66 0.50 4.17
N GLU A 471 -22.16 -0.53 4.85
CA GLU A 471 -22.98 -1.32 5.79
C GLU A 471 -23.47 -0.48 6.95
N SER A 472 -22.63 0.34 7.57
CA SER A 472 -23.03 1.24 8.64
C SER A 472 -24.13 2.21 8.19
N LEU A 473 -23.98 2.83 7.01
CA LEU A 473 -24.98 3.71 6.41
C LEU A 473 -26.29 2.97 6.07
N SER A 474 -26.19 1.74 5.56
CA SER A 474 -27.35 0.87 5.30
C SER A 474 -28.13 0.58 6.59
N GLN A 475 -27.45 0.30 7.69
CA GLN A 475 -28.07 0.10 9.00
C GLN A 475 -28.72 1.38 9.52
N PHE A 476 -28.09 2.53 9.36
CA PHE A 476 -28.66 3.83 9.71
C PHE A 476 -29.92 4.11 8.89
N TYR A 477 -29.86 3.89 7.57
CA TYR A 477 -31.02 4.05 6.70
C TYR A 477 -32.20 3.17 7.12
N LYS A 478 -31.96 1.91 7.46
CA LYS A 478 -33.02 0.97 7.91
C LYS A 478 -33.71 1.46 9.19
N LYS A 479 -33.00 2.14 10.09
CA LYS A 479 -33.57 2.70 11.33
C LYS A 479 -34.33 3.99 11.09
N LEU A 480 -33.94 4.81 10.10
CA LEU A 480 -34.48 6.15 9.89
C LEU A 480 -35.57 6.24 8.81
N LYS A 481 -35.58 5.34 7.83
CA LYS A 481 -36.41 5.46 6.61
C LYS A 481 -37.91 5.57 6.85
N ASP A 482 -38.43 5.05 7.94
CA ASP A 482 -39.86 5.01 8.28
C ASP A 482 -40.21 6.03 9.37
N VAL A 483 -39.28 6.91 9.80
CA VAL A 483 -39.48 7.95 10.80
C VAL A 483 -40.19 9.15 10.18
N PRO A 484 -41.26 9.69 10.82
CA PRO A 484 -41.91 10.90 10.34
C PRO A 484 -40.95 12.10 10.30
N ALA A 485 -41.14 13.01 9.35
CA ALA A 485 -40.26 14.16 9.16
C ALA A 485 -40.12 15.05 10.40
N GLU A 486 -41.22 15.21 11.18
CA GLU A 486 -41.23 15.97 12.42
C GLU A 486 -40.43 15.33 13.57
N GLU A 487 -40.16 14.05 13.51
CA GLU A 487 -39.39 13.30 14.51
C GLU A 487 -37.97 13.00 14.05
N MET A 488 -37.61 13.35 12.81
CA MET A 488 -36.35 12.94 12.17
C MET A 488 -35.13 13.45 12.94
N ASP A 489 -35.09 14.70 13.34
CA ASP A 489 -33.94 15.29 14.07
C ASP A 489 -33.69 14.56 15.39
N ASN A 490 -34.77 14.25 16.13
CA ASN A 490 -34.67 13.50 17.38
C ASN A 490 -34.22 12.04 17.13
N ALA A 491 -34.75 11.41 16.10
CA ALA A 491 -34.35 10.04 15.72
C ALA A 491 -32.88 9.97 15.31
N ILE A 492 -32.36 10.96 14.59
CA ILE A 492 -30.94 11.07 14.25
C ILE A 492 -30.10 11.25 15.51
N HIS A 493 -30.50 12.15 16.42
CA HIS A 493 -29.78 12.36 17.68
C HIS A 493 -29.67 11.06 18.50
N GLU A 494 -30.78 10.35 18.70
CA GLU A 494 -30.81 9.07 19.41
C GLU A 494 -29.97 8.00 18.70
N LEU A 495 -29.99 7.95 17.35
CA LEU A 495 -29.16 7.06 16.57
C LEU A 495 -27.68 7.34 16.80
N LEU A 496 -27.25 8.62 16.75
CA LEU A 496 -25.88 9.01 16.99
C LEU A 496 -25.43 8.66 18.40
N LYS A 497 -26.25 9.05 19.41
CA LYS A 497 -25.97 8.75 20.81
C LYS A 497 -25.78 7.27 21.07
N GLN A 498 -26.70 6.43 20.60
CA GLN A 498 -26.63 4.99 20.79
C GLN A 498 -25.39 4.43 20.08
N THR A 499 -25.12 4.85 18.83
CA THR A 499 -23.98 4.35 18.06
C THR A 499 -22.65 4.76 18.71
N ILE A 500 -22.53 6.00 19.20
CA ILE A 500 -21.34 6.44 19.92
C ILE A 500 -21.13 5.60 21.17
N THR A 501 -22.18 5.38 21.96
CA THR A 501 -22.11 4.57 23.19
C THR A 501 -21.61 3.16 22.91
N ASP A 502 -22.12 2.52 21.85
CA ASP A 502 -21.79 1.13 21.49
C ASP A 502 -20.38 0.98 20.90
N HIS A 503 -19.88 2.01 20.19
CA HIS A 503 -18.65 1.90 19.37
C HIS A 503 -17.49 2.80 19.82
N LYS A 504 -17.65 3.61 20.86
CA LYS A 504 -16.57 4.50 21.36
C LYS A 504 -15.31 3.79 21.83
N ARG A 505 -15.38 2.45 22.04
CA ARG A 505 -14.24 1.63 22.48
C ARG A 505 -13.06 1.69 21.50
N VAL A 506 -13.31 1.94 20.21
CA VAL A 506 -12.28 2.03 19.17
C VAL A 506 -11.57 3.40 19.17
N ILE A 507 -12.14 4.42 19.85
CA ILE A 507 -11.57 5.78 19.90
C ILE A 507 -10.44 5.82 20.91
N PHE A 508 -9.25 6.23 20.45
CA PHE A 508 -8.07 6.40 21.29
C PHE A 508 -7.21 7.58 20.80
N ASN A 509 -7.03 8.57 21.66
CA ASN A 509 -6.27 9.79 21.36
C ASN A 509 -4.85 9.80 21.99
N GLY A 510 -4.48 8.72 22.70
CA GLY A 510 -3.20 8.60 23.39
C GLY A 510 -2.07 8.06 22.51
N ASN A 511 -0.94 7.71 23.16
CA ASN A 511 0.21 7.10 22.50
C ASN A 511 -0.03 5.60 22.25
N GLY A 512 -0.21 5.22 20.99
CA GLY A 512 -0.46 3.83 20.56
C GLY A 512 0.73 2.89 20.68
N TYR A 513 1.95 3.40 20.98
CA TYR A 513 3.15 2.57 21.11
C TYR A 513 3.37 2.01 22.52
N THR A 514 2.56 2.38 23.49
CA THR A 514 2.76 1.96 24.87
C THR A 514 2.15 0.61 25.16
N ASP A 515 2.78 -0.16 26.06
CA ASP A 515 2.25 -1.45 26.52
C ASP A 515 0.89 -1.27 27.25
N GLU A 516 0.72 -0.15 27.95
CA GLU A 516 -0.52 0.19 28.63
C GLU A 516 -1.69 0.31 27.64
N TRP A 517 -1.41 0.80 26.41
CA TRP A 517 -2.43 0.81 25.35
C TRP A 517 -2.82 -0.60 24.92
N LEU A 518 -1.87 -1.49 24.75
CA LEU A 518 -2.16 -2.86 24.35
C LEU A 518 -3.02 -3.58 25.40
N GLU A 519 -2.69 -3.39 26.69
CA GLU A 519 -3.52 -3.92 27.81
C GLU A 519 -4.92 -3.31 27.84
N GLU A 520 -5.03 -2.00 27.59
CA GLU A 520 -6.32 -1.32 27.54
C GLU A 520 -7.17 -1.75 26.34
N ALA A 521 -6.55 -1.94 25.17
CA ALA A 521 -7.19 -2.43 23.96
C ALA A 521 -7.79 -3.84 24.16
N GLU A 522 -7.05 -4.74 24.84
CA GLU A 522 -7.55 -6.06 25.21
C GLU A 522 -8.76 -5.98 26.14
N LYS A 523 -8.70 -5.13 27.18
CA LYS A 523 -9.84 -4.89 28.11
C LYS A 523 -11.06 -4.34 27.39
N ARG A 524 -10.86 -3.53 26.33
CA ARG A 524 -11.94 -3.01 25.48
C ARG A 524 -12.47 -4.04 24.49
N GLY A 525 -11.84 -5.22 24.39
CA GLY A 525 -12.18 -6.28 23.43
C GLY A 525 -11.83 -5.93 21.99
N LEU A 526 -10.79 -5.12 21.77
CA LEU A 526 -10.25 -4.83 20.44
C LEU A 526 -9.31 -5.94 19.99
N TYR A 527 -9.30 -6.22 18.68
CA TYR A 527 -8.40 -7.19 18.11
C TYR A 527 -6.95 -6.69 18.10
N ASN A 528 -6.02 -7.57 18.53
CA ASN A 528 -4.58 -7.38 18.36
C ASN A 528 -4.01 -8.51 17.47
N LEU A 529 -4.22 -8.40 16.17
CA LEU A 529 -3.81 -9.40 15.18
C LEU A 529 -2.40 -9.08 14.68
N VAL A 530 -1.40 -9.45 15.46
CA VAL A 530 0.00 -9.06 15.25
C VAL A 530 0.55 -9.61 13.94
N SER A 531 0.29 -10.89 13.63
CA SER A 531 0.82 -11.53 12.42
C SER A 531 -0.25 -11.76 11.34
N THR A 532 0.19 -11.90 10.12
CA THR A 532 -0.67 -12.26 8.98
C THR A 532 -1.38 -13.60 9.17
N PRO A 533 -0.72 -14.71 9.64
CA PRO A 533 -1.41 -15.97 9.92
C PRO A 533 -2.42 -15.91 11.06
N ASP A 534 -2.31 -14.94 11.97
CA ASP A 534 -3.31 -14.72 13.02
C ASP A 534 -4.51 -13.93 12.48
N ALA A 535 -4.26 -13.00 11.58
CA ALA A 535 -5.30 -12.14 11.00
C ALA A 535 -6.15 -12.87 9.94
N LEU A 536 -5.53 -13.59 9.02
CA LEU A 536 -6.19 -14.14 7.83
C LEU A 536 -7.39 -15.06 8.12
N PRO A 537 -7.41 -15.91 9.17
CA PRO A 537 -8.59 -16.74 9.46
C PRO A 537 -9.88 -15.92 9.62
N HIS A 538 -9.79 -14.71 10.16
CA HIS A 538 -10.94 -13.82 10.31
C HIS A 538 -11.52 -13.33 8.98
N PHE A 539 -10.80 -13.48 7.85
CA PHE A 539 -11.32 -13.08 6.54
C PHE A 539 -12.57 -13.85 6.12
N ILE A 540 -12.68 -15.09 6.58
CA ILE A 540 -13.79 -16.01 6.31
C ILE A 540 -14.69 -16.24 7.54
N ASP A 541 -14.60 -15.38 8.58
CA ASP A 541 -15.58 -15.39 9.68
C ASP A 541 -16.99 -15.03 9.15
N GLU A 542 -18.01 -15.63 9.69
CA GLU A 542 -19.41 -15.48 9.24
C GLU A 542 -19.85 -14.02 9.10
N LYS A 543 -19.46 -13.14 10.04
CA LYS A 543 -19.79 -11.71 9.97
C LYS A 543 -19.16 -11.03 8.75
N ASN A 544 -17.92 -11.38 8.43
CA ASN A 544 -17.13 -10.81 7.35
C ASN A 544 -17.54 -11.36 5.98
N GLU A 545 -17.79 -12.67 5.91
CA GLU A 545 -18.38 -13.32 4.75
C GLU A 545 -19.74 -12.70 4.42
N LYS A 546 -20.62 -12.54 5.42
CA LYS A 546 -21.92 -11.89 5.25
C LYS A 546 -21.81 -10.44 4.75
N LEU A 547 -20.89 -9.64 5.31
CA LEU A 547 -20.65 -8.27 4.84
C LEU A 547 -20.32 -8.25 3.36
N LEU A 548 -19.30 -9.00 2.97
CA LEU A 548 -18.72 -8.94 1.63
C LEU A 548 -19.62 -9.56 0.56
N THR A 549 -20.40 -10.59 0.91
CA THR A 549 -21.32 -11.25 -0.01
C THR A 549 -22.68 -10.55 -0.14
N SER A 550 -23.24 -10.03 0.97
CA SER A 550 -24.52 -9.32 0.93
C SER A 550 -24.46 -8.00 0.15
N HIS A 551 -23.31 -7.35 0.15
CA HIS A 551 -23.03 -6.17 -0.68
C HIS A 551 -22.47 -6.49 -2.06
N HIS A 552 -22.42 -7.77 -2.44
CA HIS A 552 -21.92 -8.23 -3.74
C HIS A 552 -20.49 -7.78 -4.08
N ILE A 553 -19.66 -7.57 -3.07
CA ILE A 553 -18.23 -7.22 -3.24
C ILE A 553 -17.47 -8.45 -3.74
N PHE A 554 -17.68 -9.59 -3.07
CA PHE A 554 -17.18 -10.91 -3.45
C PHE A 554 -18.31 -11.93 -3.47
N THR A 555 -18.21 -12.91 -4.34
CA THR A 555 -18.88 -14.19 -4.14
C THR A 555 -18.16 -15.01 -3.09
N ASN A 556 -18.78 -16.05 -2.54
CA ASN A 556 -18.08 -16.93 -1.59
C ASN A 556 -16.82 -17.54 -2.23
N ALA A 557 -16.91 -17.97 -3.47
CA ALA A 557 -15.76 -18.50 -4.21
C ALA A 557 -14.63 -17.46 -4.35
N GLU A 558 -14.94 -16.22 -4.71
CA GLU A 558 -13.96 -15.13 -4.80
C GLU A 558 -13.32 -14.82 -3.44
N LEU A 559 -14.07 -14.90 -2.34
CA LEU A 559 -13.58 -14.63 -0.98
C LEU A 559 -12.60 -15.70 -0.52
N HIS A 560 -13.01 -16.97 -0.61
CA HIS A 560 -12.16 -18.11 -0.23
C HIS A 560 -10.89 -18.19 -1.07
N SER A 561 -11.00 -17.94 -2.37
CA SER A 561 -9.84 -17.86 -3.27
C SER A 561 -8.82 -16.82 -2.79
N ARG A 562 -9.29 -15.64 -2.38
CA ARG A 562 -8.39 -14.57 -1.89
C ARG A 562 -7.76 -14.92 -0.55
N TYR A 563 -8.48 -15.61 0.31
CA TYR A 563 -7.94 -16.14 1.56
C TYR A 563 -6.76 -17.09 1.28
N GLU A 564 -6.95 -18.06 0.39
CA GLU A 564 -5.90 -19.01 0.01
C GLU A 564 -4.68 -18.29 -0.62
N ILE A 565 -4.91 -17.39 -1.58
CA ILE A 565 -3.83 -16.64 -2.24
C ILE A 565 -3.02 -15.81 -1.24
N LYS A 566 -3.67 -15.19 -0.25
CA LYS A 566 -2.96 -14.42 0.78
C LYS A 566 -2.08 -15.31 1.66
N LEU A 567 -2.56 -16.49 2.06
CA LEU A 567 -1.76 -17.48 2.79
C LEU A 567 -0.60 -18.00 1.95
N GLU A 568 -0.85 -18.36 0.68
CA GLU A 568 0.20 -18.80 -0.23
C GLU A 568 1.30 -17.73 -0.41
N ASN A 569 0.91 -16.47 -0.59
CA ASN A 569 1.87 -15.39 -0.73
C ASN A 569 2.72 -15.23 0.53
N TYR A 570 2.13 -15.35 1.72
CA TYR A 570 2.86 -15.30 2.98
C TYR A 570 3.89 -16.43 3.07
N VAL A 571 3.45 -17.66 2.85
CA VAL A 571 4.31 -18.86 2.89
C VAL A 571 5.44 -18.76 1.85
N LYS A 572 5.11 -18.44 0.61
CA LYS A 572 6.10 -18.34 -0.48
C LYS A 572 7.13 -17.23 -0.24
N THR A 573 6.71 -16.10 0.31
CA THR A 573 7.61 -15.00 0.64
C THR A 573 8.63 -15.43 1.69
N LEU A 574 8.18 -15.99 2.81
CA LEU A 574 9.09 -16.44 3.87
C LEU A 574 9.95 -17.65 3.46
N HIS A 575 9.41 -18.53 2.61
CA HIS A 575 10.20 -19.61 2.03
C HIS A 575 11.36 -19.09 1.16
N ILE A 576 11.10 -18.08 0.32
CA ILE A 576 12.14 -17.43 -0.50
C ILE A 576 13.17 -16.74 0.42
N GLU A 577 12.74 -16.04 1.46
CA GLU A 577 13.63 -15.39 2.42
C GLU A 577 14.52 -16.40 3.14
N ALA A 578 13.95 -17.50 3.67
CA ALA A 578 14.71 -18.56 4.33
C ALA A 578 15.76 -19.19 3.40
N ASN A 579 15.36 -19.56 2.18
CA ASN A 579 16.28 -20.12 1.21
C ASN A 579 17.39 -19.14 0.77
N THR A 580 17.06 -17.85 0.66
CA THR A 580 18.04 -16.82 0.32
C THR A 580 19.05 -16.64 1.45
N MET A 581 18.59 -16.62 2.71
CA MET A 581 19.47 -16.58 3.89
C MET A 581 20.41 -17.80 3.93
N ILE A 582 19.85 -19.01 3.74
CA ILE A 582 20.62 -20.24 3.68
C ILE A 582 21.72 -20.15 2.61
N GLU A 583 21.37 -19.66 1.43
CA GLU A 583 22.34 -19.51 0.34
C GLU A 583 23.44 -18.51 0.67
N ILE A 584 23.11 -17.32 1.19
CA ILE A 584 24.09 -16.29 1.53
C ILE A 584 25.03 -16.80 2.63
N ILE A 585 24.48 -17.39 3.69
CA ILE A 585 25.31 -17.87 4.80
C ILE A 585 26.24 -18.98 4.33
N GLN A 586 25.71 -19.97 3.63
CA GLN A 586 26.47 -21.16 3.23
C GLN A 586 27.51 -20.89 2.15
N LYS A 587 27.17 -20.07 1.14
CA LYS A 587 28.02 -19.88 -0.04
C LYS A 587 28.88 -18.63 0.00
N ASP A 588 28.48 -17.63 0.77
CA ASP A 588 29.16 -16.33 0.76
C ASP A 588 29.80 -15.98 2.13
N LEU A 589 29.05 -15.96 3.23
CA LEU A 589 29.56 -15.47 4.52
C LEU A 589 30.49 -16.45 5.22
N LEU A 590 30.12 -17.72 5.40
CA LEU A 590 30.98 -18.73 6.05
C LEU A 590 32.32 -18.92 5.31
N PRO A 591 32.37 -19.00 3.98
CA PRO A 591 33.64 -19.00 3.24
C PRO A 591 34.46 -17.72 3.46
N SER A 592 33.83 -16.56 3.56
CA SER A 592 34.53 -15.30 3.82
C SER A 592 35.12 -15.24 5.23
N ILE A 593 34.39 -15.72 6.24
CA ILE A 593 34.90 -15.91 7.61
C ILE A 593 36.14 -16.80 7.61
N THR A 594 36.04 -17.97 6.96
CA THR A 594 37.16 -18.92 6.88
C THR A 594 38.39 -18.30 6.21
N THR A 595 38.21 -17.57 5.11
CA THR A 595 39.28 -16.84 4.42
C THR A 595 39.94 -15.79 5.31
N TYR A 596 39.16 -15.09 6.11
CA TYR A 596 39.70 -14.09 7.05
C TYR A 596 40.45 -14.75 8.21
N MET A 597 39.91 -15.83 8.77
CA MET A 597 40.58 -16.63 9.81
C MET A 597 41.96 -17.16 9.34
N GLU A 598 42.02 -17.64 8.09
CA GLU A 598 43.31 -18.08 7.48
C GLU A 598 44.34 -16.93 7.50
N LYS A 599 43.98 -15.71 7.06
CA LYS A 599 44.87 -14.56 7.04
C LYS A 599 45.35 -14.16 8.45
N VAL A 600 44.44 -14.19 9.43
CA VAL A 600 44.77 -13.89 10.82
C VAL A 600 45.72 -14.94 11.43
N ALA A 601 45.44 -16.24 11.15
CA ALA A 601 46.30 -17.35 11.60
C ALA A 601 47.71 -17.28 10.97
N GLN A 602 47.80 -17.01 9.68
CA GLN A 602 49.09 -16.80 8.99
C GLN A 602 49.85 -15.61 9.59
N THR A 603 49.16 -14.49 9.89
CA THR A 603 49.76 -13.33 10.54
C THR A 603 50.34 -13.69 11.92
N ALA A 604 49.61 -14.42 12.75
CA ALA A 604 50.06 -14.89 14.06
C ALA A 604 51.29 -15.81 13.94
N ALA A 605 51.29 -16.75 13.00
CA ALA A 605 52.40 -17.65 12.76
C ALA A 605 53.68 -16.91 12.27
N LEU A 606 53.53 -15.99 11.32
CA LEU A 606 54.64 -15.17 10.80
C LEU A 606 55.22 -14.27 11.87
N LYS A 607 54.41 -13.61 12.71
CA LYS A 607 54.92 -12.82 13.86
C LYS A 607 55.83 -13.66 14.75
N LYS A 608 55.40 -14.84 15.16
CA LYS A 608 56.17 -15.77 15.99
C LYS A 608 57.42 -16.28 15.31
N SER A 609 57.39 -16.49 14.01
CA SER A 609 58.58 -16.95 13.28
C SER A 609 59.70 -15.91 13.21
N VAL A 610 59.35 -14.62 13.19
CA VAL A 610 60.31 -13.49 13.15
C VAL A 610 60.75 -13.08 14.56
N VAL A 611 59.83 -13.04 15.52
CA VAL A 611 60.09 -12.68 16.91
C VAL A 611 59.44 -13.73 17.81
N PRO A 612 60.18 -14.76 18.26
CA PRO A 612 59.61 -15.95 18.93
C PRO A 612 58.74 -15.65 20.17
N ASN A 613 59.03 -14.58 20.91
CA ASN A 613 58.31 -14.21 22.14
C ASN A 613 57.30 -13.09 21.95
N ILE A 614 56.95 -12.72 20.70
CA ILE A 614 55.96 -11.69 20.44
C ILE A 614 54.56 -12.13 20.87
N SER A 615 53.78 -11.23 21.43
CA SER A 615 52.38 -11.51 21.76
C SER A 615 51.54 -11.59 20.50
N VAL A 616 50.73 -12.63 20.42
CA VAL A 616 49.68 -12.85 19.38
C VAL A 616 48.31 -12.99 20.05
N SER A 617 48.13 -12.41 21.24
CA SER A 617 46.86 -12.53 22.00
C SER A 617 45.68 -11.93 21.26
N GLY A 618 45.90 -10.83 20.50
CA GLY A 618 44.87 -10.22 19.69
C GLY A 618 44.38 -11.13 18.56
N GLU A 619 45.31 -11.71 17.79
CA GLU A 619 45.01 -12.66 16.75
C GLU A 619 44.31 -13.91 17.31
N THR A 620 44.78 -14.45 18.43
CA THR A 620 44.19 -15.63 19.07
C THR A 620 42.77 -15.33 19.54
N SER A 621 42.52 -14.18 20.20
CA SER A 621 41.19 -13.78 20.62
C SER A 621 40.21 -13.64 19.45
N LEU A 622 40.67 -13.01 18.36
CA LEU A 622 39.84 -12.85 17.15
C LEU A 622 39.51 -14.19 16.48
N LEU A 623 40.50 -15.08 16.35
CA LEU A 623 40.31 -16.43 15.82
C LEU A 623 39.31 -17.23 16.67
N THR A 624 39.46 -17.21 18.00
CA THR A 624 38.52 -17.89 18.91
C THR A 624 37.11 -17.36 18.70
N ARG A 625 36.91 -16.05 18.69
CA ARG A 625 35.60 -15.45 18.53
C ARG A 625 34.94 -15.75 17.18
N LEU A 626 35.72 -15.65 16.09
CA LEU A 626 35.21 -16.00 14.73
C LEU A 626 34.89 -17.49 14.63
N THR A 627 35.63 -18.38 15.29
CA THR A 627 35.34 -19.81 15.31
C THR A 627 34.04 -20.09 16.03
N GLU A 628 33.83 -19.54 17.23
CA GLU A 628 32.58 -19.66 17.99
C GLU A 628 31.35 -19.18 17.19
N LEU A 629 31.47 -18.02 16.53
CA LEU A 629 30.41 -17.50 15.69
C LEU A 629 30.12 -18.38 14.48
N ALA A 630 31.14 -18.88 13.79
CA ALA A 630 30.99 -19.78 12.65
C ALA A 630 30.36 -21.12 13.03
N GLU A 631 30.73 -21.70 14.19
CA GLU A 631 30.14 -22.94 14.72
C GLU A 631 28.66 -22.75 15.09
N THR A 632 28.34 -21.66 15.80
CA THR A 632 26.95 -21.29 16.15
C THR A 632 26.13 -21.09 14.90
N MET A 633 26.61 -20.28 13.94
CA MET A 633 25.93 -20.00 12.68
C MET A 633 25.69 -21.29 11.87
N THR A 634 26.64 -22.22 11.86
CA THR A 634 26.51 -23.50 11.18
C THR A 634 25.43 -24.36 11.82
N ALA A 635 25.37 -24.42 13.15
CA ALA A 635 24.36 -25.18 13.86
C ALA A 635 22.94 -24.62 13.64
N ASP A 636 22.80 -23.28 13.75
CA ASP A 636 21.53 -22.59 13.52
C ASP A 636 21.07 -22.69 12.05
N LEU A 637 22.02 -22.68 11.10
CA LEU A 637 21.74 -22.87 9.67
C LEU A 637 21.17 -24.27 9.38
N GLU A 638 21.73 -25.33 9.99
CA GLU A 638 21.21 -26.69 9.80
C GLU A 638 19.82 -26.85 10.41
N LYS A 639 19.57 -26.18 11.53
CA LYS A 639 18.22 -26.10 12.11
C LYS A 639 17.25 -25.39 11.20
N LEU A 640 17.60 -24.19 10.68
CA LEU A 640 16.80 -23.44 9.74
C LEU A 640 16.45 -24.25 8.49
N LYS A 641 17.39 -25.01 7.90
CA LYS A 641 17.14 -25.91 6.77
C LYS A 641 16.08 -26.99 7.12
N THR A 642 16.23 -27.61 8.28
CA THR A 642 15.35 -28.67 8.72
C THR A 642 13.92 -28.14 8.93
N ASP A 643 13.78 -27.02 9.61
CA ASP A 643 12.49 -26.45 9.95
C ASP A 643 11.80 -25.81 8.73
N THR A 644 12.58 -25.23 7.79
CA THR A 644 12.07 -24.77 6.50
C THR A 644 11.50 -25.93 5.69
N ALA A 645 12.21 -27.06 5.60
CA ALA A 645 11.72 -28.25 4.90
C ALA A 645 10.46 -28.86 5.54
N MET A 646 10.37 -28.80 6.87
CA MET A 646 9.17 -29.22 7.60
C MET A 646 7.98 -28.31 7.29
N ALA A 647 8.17 -27.00 7.29
CA ALA A 647 7.12 -26.03 7.00
C ALA A 647 6.64 -26.15 5.53
N GLU A 648 7.58 -26.36 4.59
CA GLU A 648 7.28 -26.59 3.16
C GLU A 648 6.45 -27.89 2.97
N TYR A 649 6.81 -28.96 3.65
CA TYR A 649 6.07 -30.24 3.59
C TYR A 649 4.60 -30.11 4.05
N GLU A 650 4.30 -29.19 4.98
CA GLU A 650 2.93 -28.92 5.42
C GLU A 650 2.13 -28.08 4.43
N THR A 651 2.77 -27.37 3.51
CA THR A 651 2.09 -26.43 2.59
C THR A 651 0.99 -27.10 1.76
N ASP A 652 1.26 -28.28 1.23
CA ASP A 652 0.30 -29.02 0.40
C ASP A 652 -0.81 -29.73 1.22
N LYS A 653 -0.68 -29.77 2.56
CA LYS A 653 -1.60 -30.47 3.44
C LYS A 653 -2.52 -29.52 4.19
N ASP A 654 -1.95 -28.47 4.77
CA ASP A 654 -2.62 -27.46 5.56
C ASP A 654 -1.83 -26.15 5.45
N LEU A 655 -2.31 -25.29 4.55
CA LEU A 655 -1.65 -24.03 4.22
C LEU A 655 -1.59 -23.07 5.42
N LEU A 656 -2.62 -23.02 6.27
CA LEU A 656 -2.61 -22.20 7.48
C LEU A 656 -1.61 -22.71 8.50
N LYS A 657 -1.51 -24.02 8.68
CA LYS A 657 -0.50 -24.62 9.55
C LYS A 657 0.90 -24.35 9.06
N SER A 658 1.14 -24.46 7.75
CA SER A 658 2.41 -24.08 7.14
C SER A 658 2.74 -22.60 7.41
N ALA A 659 1.79 -21.70 7.20
CA ALA A 659 1.98 -20.27 7.47
C ALA A 659 2.36 -19.98 8.93
N LYS A 660 1.71 -20.67 9.88
CA LYS A 660 2.04 -20.56 11.31
C LYS A 660 3.41 -21.14 11.65
N LEU A 661 3.86 -22.22 10.98
CA LEU A 661 5.22 -22.75 11.14
C LEU A 661 6.26 -21.76 10.61
N TYR A 662 6.03 -21.16 9.44
CA TYR A 662 6.93 -20.10 8.96
C TYR A 662 7.00 -18.93 9.94
N GLN A 663 5.88 -18.48 10.46
CA GLN A 663 5.82 -17.35 11.40
C GLN A 663 6.50 -17.66 12.74
N SER A 664 6.23 -18.80 13.37
CA SER A 664 6.65 -19.07 14.75
C SER A 664 7.97 -19.83 14.86
N VAL A 665 8.37 -20.57 13.83
CA VAL A 665 9.58 -21.42 13.86
C VAL A 665 10.64 -20.91 12.89
N VAL A 666 10.31 -20.83 11.58
CA VAL A 666 11.30 -20.47 10.56
C VAL A 666 11.83 -19.05 10.76
N LEU A 667 10.96 -18.05 11.02
CA LEU A 667 11.40 -16.68 11.33
C LEU A 667 12.28 -16.61 12.58
N ALA A 668 11.95 -17.37 13.63
CA ALA A 668 12.77 -17.39 14.85
C ALA A 668 14.16 -18.03 14.61
N ASP A 669 14.25 -19.03 13.74
CA ASP A 669 15.53 -19.61 13.35
C ASP A 669 16.34 -18.68 12.44
N MET A 670 15.68 -17.96 11.52
CA MET A 670 16.33 -16.92 10.73
C MET A 670 16.94 -15.82 11.60
N GLU A 671 16.24 -15.41 12.67
CA GLU A 671 16.76 -14.41 13.62
C GLU A 671 18.02 -14.89 14.32
N LYS A 672 18.08 -16.16 14.77
CA LYS A 672 19.29 -16.72 15.39
C LYS A 672 20.48 -16.76 14.42
N VAL A 673 20.24 -17.17 13.17
CA VAL A 673 21.28 -17.13 12.12
C VAL A 673 21.76 -15.70 11.91
N ARG A 674 20.85 -14.73 11.88
CA ARG A 674 21.15 -13.31 11.74
C ARG A 674 22.01 -12.79 12.87
N GLU A 675 21.69 -13.08 14.15
CA GLU A 675 22.46 -12.64 15.32
C GLU A 675 23.94 -13.00 15.20
N SER A 676 24.26 -14.23 14.83
CA SER A 676 25.64 -14.69 14.66
C SER A 676 26.29 -14.12 13.40
N ALA A 677 25.54 -13.93 12.31
CA ALA A 677 26.02 -13.33 11.06
C ALA A 677 26.38 -11.85 11.24
N ASP A 678 25.48 -11.07 11.85
CA ASP A 678 25.67 -9.64 12.12
C ASP A 678 26.83 -9.41 13.10
N ALA A 679 26.98 -10.27 14.13
CA ALA A 679 28.14 -10.23 15.03
C ALA A 679 29.46 -10.54 14.30
N ALA A 680 29.48 -11.49 13.38
CA ALA A 680 30.68 -11.80 12.58
C ALA A 680 31.03 -10.66 11.62
N GLU A 681 30.02 -10.01 11.01
CA GLU A 681 30.20 -8.86 10.12
C GLU A 681 31.02 -7.73 10.81
N THR A 682 30.77 -7.46 12.09
CA THR A 682 31.51 -6.43 12.84
C THR A 682 32.99 -6.71 13.02
N LEU A 683 33.43 -7.96 12.84
CA LEU A 683 34.81 -8.39 13.03
C LEU A 683 35.60 -8.54 11.71
N ILE A 684 34.91 -8.55 10.59
CA ILE A 684 35.47 -8.81 9.27
C ILE A 684 35.71 -7.51 8.51
N PRO A 685 36.89 -7.28 7.92
CA PRO A 685 37.12 -6.10 7.10
C PRO A 685 36.19 -6.05 5.88
N ASP A 686 35.72 -4.86 5.54
CA ASP A 686 34.89 -4.59 4.37
C ASP A 686 35.42 -5.17 3.05
N SER A 687 36.75 -5.26 2.92
CA SER A 687 37.41 -5.81 1.72
C SER A 687 37.29 -7.34 1.58
N ILE A 688 36.81 -8.01 2.64
CA ILE A 688 36.63 -9.47 2.67
C ILE A 688 35.14 -9.83 2.72
N LEU A 689 34.30 -8.92 3.24
CA LEU A 689 32.85 -9.14 3.25
C LEU A 689 32.32 -9.35 1.82
N PRO A 690 31.47 -10.37 1.61
CA PRO A 690 30.97 -10.71 0.27
C PRO A 690 29.86 -9.78 -0.22
N TYR A 691 29.35 -8.90 0.64
CA TYR A 691 28.26 -7.97 0.39
C TYR A 691 28.50 -6.60 1.05
N PRO A 692 27.90 -5.51 0.59
CA PRO A 692 28.00 -4.20 1.21
C PRO A 692 27.23 -4.14 2.54
N THR A 693 27.85 -3.46 3.52
CA THR A 693 27.27 -3.19 4.86
C THR A 693 26.14 -2.15 4.80
N TYR A 694 25.36 -2.04 5.86
CA TYR A 694 24.33 -1.00 6.01
C TYR A 694 24.88 0.40 5.85
N GLY A 695 26.07 0.67 6.42
CA GLY A 695 26.73 1.96 6.27
C GLY A 695 26.97 2.34 4.81
N LYS A 696 27.34 1.37 3.96
CA LYS A 696 27.49 1.61 2.53
C LYS A 696 26.16 1.79 1.82
N LEU A 697 25.16 0.94 2.09
CA LEU A 697 23.86 1.01 1.43
C LEU A 697 23.11 2.31 1.75
N LEU A 698 23.09 2.72 3.01
CA LEU A 698 22.29 3.86 3.48
C LEU A 698 22.97 5.23 3.27
N PHE A 699 24.30 5.26 3.13
CA PHE A 699 25.08 6.51 3.03
C PHE A 699 25.89 6.66 1.74
N SER A 700 25.78 5.74 0.78
CA SER A 700 26.58 5.76 -0.44
C SER A 700 26.10 6.75 -1.51
N ILE A 701 24.81 7.12 -1.49
CA ILE A 701 24.34 8.18 -2.38
C ILE A 701 24.88 9.50 -1.83
N SER A 702 26.14 9.75 -2.14
CA SER A 702 26.81 11.02 -1.85
C SER A 702 26.58 12.02 -2.98
N ASP A 703 26.94 13.25 -2.72
CA ASP A 703 26.86 14.39 -3.63
C ASP A 703 27.57 14.17 -4.96
#